data_aa08849b1c1d0ef81d67ce01278f92db
#
_entry.id   aa08849b1c1d0ef81d67ce01278f92db
#
_cell.length_a   1.000
_cell.length_b   1.000
_cell.length_c   1.000
_cell.angle_alpha   90.00
_cell.angle_beta   90.00
_cell.angle_gamma   90.00
#
_symmetry.space_group_name_H-M   'P 1'
#
loop_
_entity.id
_entity.type
_entity.pdbx_description
1 polymer ?
#
loop_
_entity_poly.entity_id
_entity_poly.type
_entity_poly.pdbx_seq_one_letter_code
_entity_poly.pdbx_strand_id
1 'polypeptide(L)'
;MAANNQKNTRILLFLLLCIRITLTVDANDFLFTSINTAQGLSDNQIRYILQLPDGRMVFTTNGNVNLYDGVHFSYLHRTAEDVSPLKQYEGCYRIYQCGDSLLWIKDYHKLMCIDLHQEKYIPHLDSYFRRKEIHEPVEDLFVDNSGRIWLLTSQELRELETGIRLALPENEHRKLQDIHSDELAVYLFYHTGEVVCYDPKAGKQLYDRAAYPASEQEDFNRTSLVVKSQKGFYQLRNGRKGGFFYFNPQNRTWEKLFEQNYTLNTLIITPQGDKAYISCVHGFWIIDLQSREQQYIPVLETKKGKFVSTEVSTIFQDAQGGLWVGTLNRGLLYHHPATHKLIHVSRTAFPASPEEDIAVKAFAEDDNGNIYLKSHSTIYQLAVNQDGSRTLLPVPASSVSAELAKELDQRGGNKYYRRQSYTALCTDTRGWTWAGTADGLELFTDQEQTPDSKPTTQTADNHPASSNTQAHRIFYREDGLSNNFVQSIIEDRNNYIWVTTSNGISRIHINPENQEIGFTNFNQLDGALEEEYIQGAIFESSDGTLYFGGIDGFTIFRPDHESATPGLPYKPVFTNLHLYGEKVNTGEKYGNRIILPQAAPYTKELELDYNQNFLTFECSALNYVNSERTYYRYQLEGIDQQWMNAFASGQGNATVGNGILQASYTNLPPGEYTFKVAASDNLLQWNDNITKIHVTIHAPWWKTTTAYVLYTVFVLLIVLASIRLYIYQTKKKMKQQHKEEILLLRIRNLIEQCNSYEAEQKARSEKKSHPSVCDRNETADDNEKPNGIEPDSAESNRTVQNIPEPDSAESAFLVQAIELVEKNLDVNGYSVEQLSRDLCMERTGLYRKLVTLLDQSPSLFIRNIRLQRAAQLLAEGKLSVTEIAERTGFSSSSYLSKCFQEMYGCRPSEYTEKAKRMGQEENRAKAGQAENEKPHEKAKEEKEMKKST
;
A
#
# COMPACT_ATOMS: atom_id res chain seq x y z
N MET A 1 50.13 26.23 -59.09
CA MET A 1 48.72 25.87 -58.91
C MET A 1 48.57 24.59 -58.07
N ALA A 2 49.34 23.54 -58.20
CA ALA A 2 49.17 22.27 -57.45
C ALA A 2 49.43 22.38 -55.90
N ALA A 3 50.37 23.23 -55.49
CA ALA A 3 50.69 23.43 -54.05
C ALA A 3 49.60 24.19 -53.23
N ASN A 4 48.82 25.05 -53.94
CA ASN A 4 47.75 25.78 -53.32
C ASN A 4 46.48 24.91 -53.13
N ASN A 5 46.23 23.95 -54.05
CA ASN A 5 45.12 23.02 -53.92
C ASN A 5 45.33 22.03 -52.73
N GLN A 6 46.57 21.57 -52.52
CA GLN A 6 46.85 20.67 -51.36
C GLN A 6 46.71 21.39 -50.03
N LYS A 7 47.03 22.68 -49.92
CA LYS A 7 46.87 23.46 -48.73
C LYS A 7 45.39 23.73 -48.44
N ASN A 8 44.61 24.04 -49.49
CA ASN A 8 43.17 24.23 -49.32
C ASN A 8 42.43 22.92 -49.02
N THR A 9 42.85 21.79 -49.58
CA THR A 9 42.29 20.48 -49.24
C THR A 9 42.63 20.08 -47.79
N ARG A 10 43.85 20.38 -47.32
CA ARG A 10 44.21 20.15 -45.90
C ARG A 10 43.48 21.07 -44.93
N ILE A 11 43.26 22.32 -45.30
CA ILE A 11 42.45 23.25 -44.51
C ILE A 11 40.98 22.84 -44.53
N LEU A 12 40.45 22.38 -45.66
CA LEU A 12 39.10 21.85 -45.74
C LEU A 12 38.92 20.54 -44.96
N LEU A 13 39.91 19.63 -44.99
CA LEU A 13 39.93 18.42 -44.17
C LEU A 13 40.06 18.71 -42.66
N PHE A 14 40.86 19.74 -42.32
CA PHE A 14 41.00 20.19 -40.92
C PHE A 14 39.72 20.88 -40.44
N LEU A 15 39.05 21.69 -41.29
CA LEU A 15 37.73 22.26 -41.01
C LEU A 15 36.63 21.18 -40.92
N LEU A 16 36.65 20.17 -41.80
CA LEU A 16 35.76 19.01 -41.74
C LEU A 16 36.05 18.12 -40.51
N LEU A 17 37.31 18.02 -40.08
CA LEU A 17 37.69 17.30 -38.85
C LEU A 17 37.26 18.13 -37.61
N CYS A 18 37.44 19.46 -37.65
CA CYS A 18 36.93 20.34 -36.61
C CYS A 18 35.38 20.37 -36.55
N ILE A 19 34.70 20.29 -37.70
CA ILE A 19 33.24 20.18 -37.76
C ILE A 19 32.76 18.77 -37.26
N ARG A 20 33.56 17.74 -37.44
CA ARG A 20 33.26 16.41 -36.82
C ARG A 20 33.55 16.37 -35.32
N ILE A 21 34.41 17.28 -34.80
CA ILE A 21 34.67 17.38 -33.37
C ILE A 21 33.59 18.23 -32.64
N THR A 22 32.79 19.00 -33.42
CA THR A 22 31.64 19.76 -32.87
C THR A 22 30.29 19.01 -32.92
N LEU A 23 30.31 17.69 -33.21
CA LEU A 23 29.10 16.90 -33.16
C LEU A 23 28.96 16.25 -31.77
N THR A 24 27.90 16.66 -31.12
CA THR A 24 27.28 16.05 -29.96
C THR A 24 28.06 16.20 -28.63
N VAL A 25 28.07 17.41 -28.09
CA VAL A 25 27.81 17.44 -26.63
C VAL A 25 26.30 17.18 -26.50
N ASP A 26 25.97 15.92 -26.40
CA ASP A 26 24.62 15.53 -25.94
C ASP A 26 24.43 16.24 -24.59
N ALA A 27 23.45 17.10 -24.55
CA ALA A 27 22.98 17.70 -23.31
C ALA A 27 22.81 16.57 -22.28
N ASN A 28 23.26 16.81 -21.08
CA ASN A 28 23.24 15.87 -19.97
C ASN A 28 21.87 15.18 -19.89
N ASP A 29 21.77 13.97 -20.39
CA ASP A 29 20.50 13.21 -20.43
C ASP A 29 20.01 12.78 -19.05
N PHE A 30 20.75 13.13 -18.00
CA PHE A 30 20.46 12.72 -16.62
C PHE A 30 19.80 13.84 -15.85
N LEU A 31 18.51 13.68 -15.57
CA LEU A 31 17.76 14.53 -14.65
C LEU A 31 17.37 13.71 -13.42
N PHE A 32 17.78 14.18 -12.25
CA PHE A 32 17.65 13.43 -11.00
C PHE A 32 16.52 13.92 -10.11
N THR A 33 15.79 12.98 -9.51
CA THR A 33 14.94 13.25 -8.35
C THR A 33 15.80 13.13 -7.08
N SER A 34 15.78 14.14 -6.21
CA SER A 34 16.53 14.13 -4.95
C SER A 34 15.68 13.53 -3.83
N ILE A 35 16.23 12.57 -3.10
CA ILE A 35 15.62 11.92 -1.94
C ILE A 35 16.60 12.07 -0.77
N ASN A 36 16.17 12.71 0.31
CA ASN A 36 16.99 13.03 1.45
C ASN A 36 16.21 12.87 2.77
N THR A 37 16.75 13.36 3.87
CA THR A 37 16.11 13.25 5.19
C THR A 37 14.73 13.90 5.27
N ALA A 38 14.41 14.88 4.42
CA ALA A 38 13.08 15.49 4.37
C ALA A 38 12.02 14.53 3.78
N GLN A 39 12.44 13.56 2.97
CA GLN A 39 11.58 12.50 2.44
C GLN A 39 11.63 11.21 3.29
N GLY A 40 12.26 11.23 4.45
CA GLY A 40 12.29 10.10 5.38
C GLY A 40 13.55 9.24 5.32
N LEU A 41 14.59 9.62 4.58
CA LEU A 41 15.87 8.94 4.66
C LEU A 41 16.52 9.18 6.04
N SER A 42 17.15 8.17 6.66
CA SER A 42 17.69 8.29 8.01
C SER A 42 18.90 9.23 8.12
N ASP A 43 19.68 9.38 7.04
CA ASP A 43 20.85 10.25 6.94
C ASP A 43 21.17 10.54 5.46
N ASN A 44 21.71 11.71 5.16
CA ASN A 44 22.13 12.10 3.81
C ASN A 44 23.46 11.51 3.36
N GLN A 45 24.16 10.80 4.23
CA GLN A 45 25.42 10.12 3.92
C GLN A 45 25.15 8.68 3.48
N ILE A 46 25.13 8.44 2.18
CA ILE A 46 24.88 7.11 1.62
C ILE A 46 26.19 6.34 1.54
N ARG A 47 26.17 5.09 2.00
CA ARG A 47 27.33 4.17 1.98
C ARG A 47 27.20 3.11 0.90
N TYR A 48 26.01 2.53 0.75
CA TYR A 48 25.76 1.45 -0.20
C TYR A 48 24.30 1.44 -0.65
N ILE A 49 24.08 0.92 -1.86
CA ILE A 49 22.75 0.77 -2.46
C ILE A 49 22.65 -0.64 -3.02
N LEU A 50 21.56 -1.32 -2.75
CA LEU A 50 21.22 -2.59 -3.38
C LEU A 50 19.69 -2.75 -3.49
N GLN A 51 19.27 -3.69 -4.33
CA GLN A 51 17.88 -4.08 -4.47
C GLN A 51 17.69 -5.50 -3.95
N LEU A 52 16.66 -5.71 -3.12
CA LEU A 52 16.28 -7.02 -2.59
C LEU A 52 15.57 -7.87 -3.65
N PRO A 53 15.48 -9.20 -3.47
CA PRO A 53 14.77 -10.09 -4.38
C PRO A 53 13.26 -9.80 -4.50
N ASP A 54 12.68 -9.20 -3.46
CA ASP A 54 11.29 -8.74 -3.47
C ASP A 54 11.12 -7.42 -4.26
N GLY A 55 12.22 -6.81 -4.67
CA GLY A 55 12.28 -5.59 -5.46
C GLY A 55 12.46 -4.32 -4.65
N ARG A 56 12.30 -4.31 -3.33
CA ARG A 56 12.54 -3.14 -2.47
C ARG A 56 14.00 -2.73 -2.51
N MET A 57 14.24 -1.42 -2.32
CA MET A 57 15.60 -0.89 -2.25
C MET A 57 16.13 -0.88 -0.82
N VAL A 58 17.42 -1.13 -0.68
CA VAL A 58 18.16 -0.98 0.56
C VAL A 58 19.18 0.11 0.42
N PHE A 59 19.13 1.08 1.31
CA PHE A 59 20.12 2.15 1.41
C PHE A 59 20.76 2.11 2.77
N THR A 60 22.07 2.02 2.79
CA THR A 60 22.80 2.09 4.05
C THR A 60 23.38 3.48 4.23
N THR A 61 23.20 4.01 5.39
CA THR A 61 23.69 5.31 5.84
C THR A 61 24.67 5.15 6.97
N ASN A 62 25.09 6.23 7.58
CA ASN A 62 26.00 6.17 8.71
C ASN A 62 25.30 5.60 9.96
N GLY A 63 25.25 4.28 10.04
CA GLY A 63 24.71 3.57 11.21
C GLY A 63 23.35 2.93 11.06
N ASN A 64 22.62 3.19 9.96
CA ASN A 64 21.28 2.63 9.72
C ASN A 64 21.21 1.90 8.38
N VAL A 65 20.34 0.89 8.35
CA VAL A 65 19.90 0.25 7.12
C VAL A 65 18.45 0.68 6.88
N ASN A 66 18.22 1.29 5.72
CA ASN A 66 16.92 1.80 5.30
C ASN A 66 16.36 0.85 4.24
N LEU A 67 15.16 0.34 4.44
CA LEU A 67 14.36 -0.36 3.44
C LEU A 67 13.40 0.64 2.82
N TYR A 68 13.27 0.65 1.49
CA TYR A 68 12.45 1.60 0.76
C TYR A 68 11.53 0.86 -0.20
N ASP A 69 10.25 1.14 -0.10
CA ASP A 69 9.18 0.51 -0.90
C ASP A 69 8.68 1.37 -2.07
N GLY A 70 9.40 2.44 -2.39
CA GLY A 70 9.01 3.42 -3.40
C GLY A 70 8.33 4.66 -2.81
N VAL A 71 7.86 4.60 -1.57
CA VAL A 71 7.17 5.68 -0.87
C VAL A 71 7.70 5.86 0.55
N HIS A 72 7.75 4.80 1.33
CA HIS A 72 8.12 4.85 2.73
C HIS A 72 9.48 4.23 3.00
N PHE A 73 10.20 4.84 3.94
CA PHE A 73 11.39 4.27 4.52
C PHE A 73 11.06 3.56 5.82
N SER A 74 11.53 2.33 5.97
CA SER A 74 11.58 1.61 7.25
C SER A 74 13.03 1.38 7.65
N TYR A 75 13.30 1.42 8.96
CA TYR A 75 14.66 1.38 9.48
C TYR A 75 14.89 0.11 10.26
N LEU A 76 16.03 -0.55 10.01
CA LEU A 76 16.47 -1.68 10.80
C LEU A 76 17.43 -1.19 11.89
N HIS A 77 16.95 -1.20 13.13
CA HIS A 77 17.72 -0.77 14.28
C HIS A 77 18.63 -1.90 14.76
N ARG A 78 19.89 -1.56 15.00
CA ARG A 78 20.89 -2.47 15.54
C ARG A 78 21.18 -2.17 17.02
N THR A 79 21.55 -3.23 17.74
CA THR A 79 22.06 -3.18 19.10
C THR A 79 23.56 -3.51 19.14
N ALA A 80 24.19 -3.43 20.30
CA ALA A 80 25.58 -3.83 20.46
C ALA A 80 25.79 -5.34 20.25
N GLU A 81 24.79 -6.15 20.52
CA GLU A 81 24.82 -7.61 20.37
C GLU A 81 24.79 -8.10 18.92
N ASP A 82 24.36 -7.22 18.01
CA ASP A 82 24.25 -7.49 16.58
C ASP A 82 25.58 -7.30 15.85
N VAL A 83 26.61 -6.82 16.55
CA VAL A 83 27.89 -6.48 15.95
C VAL A 83 28.96 -7.45 16.43
N SER A 84 29.56 -8.18 15.49
CA SER A 84 30.72 -9.03 15.72
C SER A 84 32.02 -8.35 15.24
N PRO A 85 33.13 -8.42 15.98
CA PRO A 85 34.39 -7.82 15.55
C PRO A 85 35.06 -8.66 14.45
N LEU A 86 35.57 -7.97 13.40
CA LEU A 86 36.51 -8.54 12.42
C LEU A 86 37.93 -8.05 12.71
N LYS A 87 38.89 -8.96 12.85
CA LYS A 87 40.25 -8.60 13.27
C LYS A 87 41.10 -7.97 12.15
N GLN A 88 40.86 -8.35 10.90
CA GLN A 88 41.76 -7.96 9.80
C GLN A 88 41.10 -7.08 8.74
N TYR A 89 39.79 -6.87 8.81
CA TYR A 89 39.12 -6.07 7.81
C TYR A 89 39.31 -4.57 8.04
N GLU A 90 40.06 -3.92 7.15
CA GLU A 90 40.27 -2.47 7.09
C GLU A 90 39.72 -1.86 5.81
N GLY A 91 38.84 -2.59 5.13
CA GLY A 91 38.31 -2.22 3.82
C GLY A 91 37.13 -1.25 3.86
N CYS A 92 36.66 -0.90 2.69
CA CYS A 92 35.46 -0.10 2.52
C CYS A 92 34.20 -0.84 2.98
N TYR A 93 33.15 -0.07 3.28
CA TYR A 93 31.82 -0.63 3.56
C TYR A 93 31.38 -1.58 2.46
N ARG A 94 30.95 -2.78 2.81
CA ARG A 94 30.48 -3.78 1.86
C ARG A 94 29.24 -4.49 2.37
N ILE A 95 28.36 -4.79 1.43
CA ILE A 95 27.18 -5.60 1.68
C ILE A 95 27.18 -6.76 0.70
N TYR A 96 26.83 -7.93 1.23
CA TYR A 96 26.63 -9.13 0.45
C TYR A 96 25.23 -9.67 0.72
N GLN A 97 24.49 -9.88 -0.34
CA GLN A 97 23.23 -10.59 -0.29
C GLN A 97 23.48 -12.07 -0.53
N CYS A 98 22.99 -12.91 0.38
CA CYS A 98 23.08 -14.36 0.27
C CYS A 98 21.67 -14.95 0.12
N GLY A 99 21.34 -15.32 -1.11
CA GLY A 99 20.00 -15.77 -1.46
C GLY A 99 18.94 -14.69 -1.25
N ASP A 100 17.77 -15.08 -0.78
CA ASP A 100 16.65 -14.22 -0.44
C ASP A 100 16.50 -13.98 1.08
N SER A 101 17.38 -14.55 1.89
CA SER A 101 17.21 -14.63 3.33
C SER A 101 18.21 -13.84 4.15
N LEU A 102 19.47 -13.69 3.71
CA LEU A 102 20.52 -13.09 4.53
C LEU A 102 21.21 -11.91 3.83
N LEU A 103 21.46 -10.88 4.60
CA LEU A 103 22.23 -9.70 4.19
C LEU A 103 23.42 -9.53 5.14
N TRP A 104 24.64 -9.80 4.63
CA TRP A 104 25.88 -9.62 5.36
C TRP A 104 26.45 -8.24 5.16
N ILE A 105 26.82 -7.57 6.22
CA ILE A 105 27.35 -6.21 6.22
C ILE A 105 28.71 -6.19 6.88
N LYS A 106 29.73 -5.68 6.17
CA LYS A 106 31.05 -5.38 6.69
C LYS A 106 31.26 -3.88 6.76
N ASP A 107 31.60 -3.37 7.93
CA ASP A 107 31.87 -1.95 8.16
C ASP A 107 33.07 -1.79 9.07
N TYR A 108 34.24 -1.43 8.51
CA TYR A 108 35.50 -1.38 9.23
C TYR A 108 35.77 -2.72 9.95
N HIS A 109 35.94 -2.73 11.23
CA HIS A 109 36.19 -3.94 12.03
C HIS A 109 34.90 -4.63 12.50
N LYS A 110 33.78 -4.44 11.81
CA LYS A 110 32.46 -4.92 12.23
C LYS A 110 31.86 -5.82 11.18
N LEU A 111 31.30 -6.92 11.63
CA LEU A 111 30.47 -7.82 10.85
C LEU A 111 29.08 -7.86 11.46
N MET A 112 28.08 -7.74 10.61
CA MET A 112 26.67 -7.80 10.97
C MET A 112 25.94 -8.68 9.96
N CYS A 113 24.86 -9.31 10.39
CA CYS A 113 24.00 -10.09 9.52
C CYS A 113 22.54 -9.73 9.79
N ILE A 114 21.76 -9.53 8.74
CA ILE A 114 20.33 -9.30 8.80
C ILE A 114 19.62 -10.51 8.21
N ASP A 115 18.67 -11.03 8.95
CA ASP A 115 17.65 -11.96 8.46
C ASP A 115 16.57 -11.13 7.75
N LEU A 116 16.48 -11.22 6.43
CA LEU A 116 15.54 -10.47 5.60
C LEU A 116 14.09 -10.94 5.80
N HIS A 117 13.90 -12.23 6.13
CA HIS A 117 12.57 -12.76 6.41
C HIS A 117 12.00 -12.28 7.74
N GLN A 118 12.87 -11.94 8.70
CA GLN A 118 12.46 -11.35 9.97
C GLN A 118 12.59 -9.83 10.00
N GLU A 119 13.34 -9.26 9.05
CA GLU A 119 13.76 -7.85 9.02
C GLU A 119 14.43 -7.44 10.33
N LYS A 120 15.31 -8.30 10.83
CA LYS A 120 16.03 -8.12 12.10
C LYS A 120 17.47 -8.53 11.96
N TYR A 121 18.35 -7.89 12.74
CA TYR A 121 19.72 -8.34 12.88
C TYR A 121 19.78 -9.69 13.61
N ILE A 122 20.73 -10.52 13.24
CA ILE A 122 21.05 -11.77 13.92
C ILE A 122 22.04 -11.44 15.03
N PRO A 123 21.64 -11.52 16.30
CA PRO A 123 22.52 -11.23 17.41
C PRO A 123 23.54 -12.35 17.64
N HIS A 124 24.68 -12.02 18.25
CA HIS A 124 25.70 -12.98 18.67
C HIS A 124 26.18 -13.90 17.55
N LEU A 125 26.71 -13.33 16.45
CA LEU A 125 27.20 -14.09 15.29
C LEU A 125 28.24 -15.17 15.63
N ASP A 126 29.01 -14.99 16.68
CA ASP A 126 29.95 -16.05 17.19
C ASP A 126 29.17 -17.33 17.54
N SER A 127 27.98 -17.21 18.11
CA SER A 127 27.10 -18.35 18.40
C SER A 127 26.52 -18.98 17.13
N TYR A 128 26.26 -18.17 16.12
CA TYR A 128 25.86 -18.65 14.81
C TYR A 128 26.97 -19.46 14.14
N PHE A 129 28.21 -18.96 14.15
CA PHE A 129 29.38 -19.64 13.59
C PHE A 129 29.70 -20.94 14.34
N ARG A 130 29.62 -20.95 15.68
CA ARG A 130 29.81 -22.18 16.49
C ARG A 130 28.81 -23.28 16.15
N ARG A 131 27.55 -22.91 15.85
CA ARG A 131 26.53 -23.89 15.40
C ARG A 131 26.86 -24.50 14.02
N LYS A 132 27.67 -23.80 13.23
CA LYS A 132 28.20 -24.26 11.94
C LYS A 132 29.60 -24.89 12.08
N GLU A 133 29.98 -25.32 13.30
CA GLU A 133 31.27 -25.97 13.62
C GLU A 133 32.51 -25.10 13.37
N ILE A 134 32.37 -23.78 13.45
CA ILE A 134 33.45 -22.83 13.34
C ILE A 134 33.76 -22.30 14.77
N HIS A 135 34.89 -22.72 15.31
CA HIS A 135 35.29 -22.39 16.68
C HIS A 135 36.38 -21.33 16.73
N GLU A 136 37.10 -21.14 15.63
CA GLU A 136 38.12 -20.11 15.50
C GLU A 136 37.51 -18.72 15.27
N PRO A 137 38.19 -17.66 15.70
CA PRO A 137 37.78 -16.31 15.40
C PRO A 137 37.75 -16.05 13.89
N VAL A 138 36.64 -15.50 13.39
CA VAL A 138 36.50 -15.10 11.99
C VAL A 138 37.30 -13.80 11.80
N GLU A 139 38.25 -13.82 10.89
CA GLU A 139 39.07 -12.65 10.55
C GLU A 139 38.45 -11.81 9.49
N ASP A 140 37.81 -12.46 8.49
CA ASP A 140 37.00 -11.81 7.44
C ASP A 140 35.93 -12.76 6.87
N LEU A 141 34.95 -12.19 6.16
CA LEU A 141 33.90 -12.90 5.50
C LEU A 141 33.71 -12.38 4.07
N PHE A 142 33.50 -13.29 3.13
CA PHE A 142 33.19 -12.99 1.74
C PHE A 142 31.97 -13.78 1.29
N VAL A 143 31.22 -13.22 0.36
CA VAL A 143 30.17 -13.96 -0.35
C VAL A 143 30.50 -13.87 -1.84
N ASP A 144 30.64 -15.02 -2.47
CA ASP A 144 30.95 -15.08 -3.88
C ASP A 144 29.68 -14.83 -4.75
N ASN A 145 29.89 -14.69 -6.03
CA ASN A 145 28.78 -14.45 -6.98
C ASN A 145 27.78 -15.61 -7.13
N SER A 146 28.06 -16.76 -6.52
CA SER A 146 27.12 -17.90 -6.43
C SER A 146 26.35 -17.92 -5.11
N GLY A 147 26.57 -16.92 -4.23
CA GLY A 147 25.96 -16.83 -2.92
C GLY A 147 26.60 -17.71 -1.86
N ARG A 148 27.77 -18.31 -2.13
CA ARG A 148 28.52 -19.11 -1.14
C ARG A 148 29.26 -18.18 -0.18
N ILE A 149 29.21 -18.52 1.10
CA ILE A 149 29.85 -17.76 2.19
C ILE A 149 31.21 -18.36 2.48
N TRP A 150 32.23 -17.56 2.35
CA TRP A 150 33.62 -17.91 2.65
C TRP A 150 34.10 -17.19 3.91
N LEU A 151 34.57 -17.93 4.87
CA LEU A 151 35.12 -17.41 6.10
C LEU A 151 36.63 -17.53 6.09
N LEU A 152 37.29 -16.42 6.35
CA LEU A 152 38.73 -16.38 6.59
C LEU A 152 38.97 -16.51 8.09
N THR A 153 39.77 -17.51 8.44
CA THR A 153 40.35 -17.69 9.80
C THR A 153 41.87 -17.53 9.75
N SER A 154 42.53 -17.62 10.87
CA SER A 154 44.00 -17.49 10.95
C SER A 154 44.76 -18.55 10.14
N GLN A 155 44.13 -19.64 9.77
CA GLN A 155 44.78 -20.79 9.16
C GLN A 155 44.29 -21.11 7.74
N GLU A 156 43.03 -20.84 7.45
CA GLU A 156 42.40 -21.28 6.19
C GLU A 156 41.26 -20.39 5.74
N LEU A 157 40.93 -20.50 4.47
CA LEU A 157 39.68 -20.01 3.89
C LEU A 157 38.71 -21.18 3.78
N ARG A 158 37.58 -21.11 4.48
CA ARG A 158 36.58 -22.16 4.54
C ARG A 158 35.24 -21.70 3.99
N GLU A 159 34.67 -22.49 3.13
CA GLU A 159 33.27 -22.31 2.69
C GLU A 159 32.30 -22.85 3.76
N LEU A 160 31.25 -22.07 4.06
CA LEU A 160 30.42 -22.29 5.25
C LEU A 160 29.50 -23.51 5.17
N GLU A 161 28.96 -23.78 3.98
CA GLU A 161 27.93 -24.81 3.78
C GLU A 161 28.53 -26.18 3.37
N THR A 162 29.42 -26.18 2.37
CA THR A 162 30.02 -27.39 1.84
C THR A 162 31.27 -27.85 2.62
N GLY A 163 31.83 -26.93 3.44
CA GLY A 163 33.05 -27.18 4.20
C GLY A 163 34.31 -27.27 3.36
N ILE A 164 34.32 -26.80 2.12
CA ILE A 164 35.51 -26.71 1.28
C ILE A 164 36.55 -25.83 1.96
N ARG A 165 37.80 -26.29 2.00
CA ARG A 165 38.91 -25.60 2.62
C ARG A 165 39.98 -25.30 1.58
N LEU A 166 40.41 -24.04 1.53
CA LEU A 166 41.47 -23.59 0.66
C LEU A 166 42.67 -23.13 1.54
N ALA A 167 43.79 -23.75 1.36
CA ALA A 167 45.03 -23.28 1.98
C ALA A 167 45.51 -22.01 1.29
N LEU A 168 45.66 -20.93 2.05
CA LEU A 168 46.14 -19.68 1.50
C LEU A 168 47.67 -19.70 1.38
N PRO A 169 48.24 -19.04 0.35
CA PRO A 169 49.70 -18.89 0.25
C PRO A 169 50.21 -18.13 1.49
N GLU A 170 51.25 -18.69 2.14
CA GLU A 170 51.98 -18.02 3.22
C GLU A 170 52.70 -16.77 2.68
N ASN A 171 52.03 -15.64 2.75
CA ASN A 171 52.63 -14.36 2.40
C ASN A 171 52.01 -13.24 3.23
N GLU A 172 52.73 -12.74 4.23
CA GLU A 172 52.27 -11.69 5.16
C GLU A 172 51.82 -10.38 4.45
N HIS A 173 52.23 -10.20 3.19
CA HIS A 173 51.91 -8.99 2.42
C HIS A 173 50.68 -9.11 1.54
N ARG A 174 49.99 -10.26 1.51
CA ARG A 174 48.79 -10.49 0.68
C ARG A 174 47.53 -10.43 1.52
N LYS A 175 46.77 -9.34 1.44
CA LYS A 175 45.42 -9.26 2.01
C LYS A 175 44.41 -9.69 0.98
N LEU A 176 43.57 -10.69 1.30
CA LEU A 176 42.46 -11.11 0.48
C LEU A 176 41.43 -9.98 0.45
N GLN A 177 40.96 -9.64 -0.76
CA GLN A 177 40.05 -8.50 -0.98
C GLN A 177 38.64 -8.92 -1.43
N ASP A 178 38.58 -9.94 -2.31
CA ASP A 178 37.33 -10.44 -2.82
C ASP A 178 37.46 -11.88 -3.30
N ILE A 179 36.32 -12.57 -3.40
CA ILE A 179 36.24 -13.96 -3.88
C ILE A 179 35.14 -14.03 -4.92
N HIS A 180 35.46 -14.68 -6.02
CA HIS A 180 34.45 -15.01 -7.03
C HIS A 180 34.62 -16.45 -7.46
N SER A 181 33.56 -17.05 -7.92
CA SER A 181 33.54 -18.44 -8.37
C SER A 181 32.77 -18.63 -9.68
N ASP A 182 33.18 -19.65 -10.41
CA ASP A 182 32.39 -20.24 -11.48
C ASP A 182 32.24 -21.76 -11.24
N GLU A 183 31.70 -22.51 -12.17
CA GLU A 183 31.48 -23.95 -12.02
C GLU A 183 32.80 -24.74 -11.88
N LEU A 184 33.90 -24.19 -12.35
CA LEU A 184 35.18 -24.89 -12.50
C LEU A 184 36.25 -24.37 -11.54
N ALA A 185 36.12 -23.11 -11.06
CA ALA A 185 37.20 -22.46 -10.34
C ALA A 185 36.72 -21.45 -9.29
N VAL A 186 37.55 -21.25 -8.28
CA VAL A 186 37.40 -20.15 -7.29
C VAL A 186 38.56 -19.19 -7.46
N TYR A 187 38.26 -17.92 -7.63
CA TYR A 187 39.23 -16.85 -7.86
C TYR A 187 39.33 -15.98 -6.61
N LEU A 188 40.53 -15.92 -6.06
CA LEU A 188 40.89 -15.07 -4.93
C LEU A 188 41.58 -13.81 -5.44
N PHE A 189 41.00 -12.66 -5.17
CA PHE A 189 41.55 -11.37 -5.55
C PHE A 189 42.19 -10.69 -4.34
N TYR A 190 43.45 -10.36 -4.48
CA TYR A 190 44.23 -9.73 -3.42
C TYR A 190 44.33 -8.22 -3.60
N HIS A 191 44.55 -7.48 -2.52
CA HIS A 191 44.67 -6.02 -2.54
C HIS A 191 45.80 -5.54 -3.46
N THR A 192 46.86 -6.34 -3.67
CA THR A 192 47.95 -6.12 -4.62
C THR A 192 47.53 -6.29 -6.09
N GLY A 193 46.31 -6.77 -6.37
CA GLY A 193 45.74 -7.07 -7.68
C GLY A 193 46.12 -8.44 -8.23
N GLU A 194 46.81 -9.21 -7.45
CA GLU A 194 47.06 -10.60 -7.81
C GLU A 194 45.78 -11.42 -7.77
N VAL A 195 45.73 -12.39 -8.65
CA VAL A 195 44.62 -13.36 -8.72
C VAL A 195 45.14 -14.74 -8.54
N VAL A 196 44.66 -15.44 -7.51
CA VAL A 196 44.97 -16.86 -7.29
C VAL A 196 43.75 -17.67 -7.59
N CYS A 197 43.89 -18.68 -8.41
CA CYS A 197 42.80 -19.53 -8.86
C CYS A 197 42.97 -20.94 -8.25
N TYR A 198 41.83 -21.46 -7.72
CA TYR A 198 41.73 -22.80 -7.13
C TYR A 198 40.73 -23.67 -7.80
N ASP A 199 41.00 -24.97 -7.85
CA ASP A 199 40.01 -25.99 -8.10
C ASP A 199 39.17 -26.21 -6.81
N PRO A 200 37.86 -25.93 -6.81
CA PRO A 200 37.05 -26.06 -5.62
C PRO A 200 36.88 -27.51 -5.13
N LYS A 201 37.03 -28.50 -6.00
CA LYS A 201 36.87 -29.92 -5.67
C LYS A 201 38.14 -30.52 -5.08
N ALA A 202 39.27 -30.16 -5.65
CA ALA A 202 40.57 -30.65 -5.24
C ALA A 202 41.24 -29.78 -4.13
N GLY A 203 40.72 -28.55 -3.89
CA GLY A 203 41.35 -27.57 -3.00
C GLY A 203 42.75 -27.15 -3.46
N LYS A 204 43.09 -27.41 -4.73
CA LYS A 204 44.45 -27.21 -5.28
C LYS A 204 44.51 -25.91 -6.05
N GLN A 205 45.59 -25.15 -5.80
CA GLN A 205 45.93 -23.97 -6.59
C GLN A 205 46.20 -24.36 -8.03
N LEU A 206 45.50 -23.71 -8.97
CA LEU A 206 45.67 -23.89 -10.40
C LEU A 206 46.69 -22.93 -11.00
N TYR A 207 46.68 -21.66 -10.58
CA TYR A 207 47.62 -20.63 -10.99
C TYR A 207 47.63 -19.44 -10.03
N ASP A 208 48.68 -18.62 -10.14
CA ASP A 208 48.83 -17.33 -9.50
C ASP A 208 49.24 -16.31 -10.57
N ARG A 209 48.63 -15.16 -10.60
CA ARG A 209 48.85 -14.13 -11.61
C ARG A 209 48.94 -12.73 -11.02
N ALA A 210 50.10 -12.07 -11.22
CA ALA A 210 50.27 -10.66 -10.87
C ALA A 210 49.36 -9.75 -11.77
N ALA A 211 48.86 -8.67 -11.21
CA ALA A 211 47.94 -7.77 -11.92
C ALA A 211 48.65 -6.92 -12.98
N TYR A 212 49.84 -6.45 -12.67
CA TYR A 212 50.59 -5.48 -13.47
C TYR A 212 52.04 -5.43 -13.10
N PRO A 213 52.86 -4.70 -13.90
CA PRO A 213 54.32 -4.56 -13.61
C PRO A 213 54.59 -3.93 -12.26
N ALA A 214 55.69 -4.32 -11.63
CA ALA A 214 56.09 -3.79 -10.29
C ALA A 214 56.19 -2.27 -10.26
N SER A 215 56.52 -1.62 -11.41
CA SER A 215 56.56 -0.16 -11.55
C SER A 215 55.22 0.55 -11.36
N GLU A 216 54.13 -0.12 -11.56
CA GLU A 216 52.77 0.43 -11.41
C GLU A 216 52.11 0.06 -10.06
N GLN A 217 52.76 -0.74 -9.20
CA GLN A 217 52.18 -1.19 -7.96
C GLN A 217 51.81 -0.06 -7.01
N GLU A 218 52.66 0.97 -6.88
CA GLU A 218 52.37 2.13 -6.02
C GLU A 218 51.20 2.98 -6.48
N ASP A 219 50.88 2.97 -7.77
CA ASP A 219 49.75 3.72 -8.34
C ASP A 219 48.42 3.09 -8.01
N PHE A 220 48.38 1.75 -7.75
CA PHE A 220 47.16 0.99 -7.61
C PHE A 220 47.18 -0.01 -6.44
N ASN A 221 47.80 0.32 -5.32
CA ASN A 221 48.10 -0.59 -4.21
C ASN A 221 47.00 -0.65 -3.13
N ARG A 222 45.88 0.10 -3.28
CA ARG A 222 44.84 0.14 -2.29
C ARG A 222 43.61 -0.58 -2.82
N THR A 223 42.67 -0.84 -1.90
CA THR A 223 41.38 -1.47 -2.05
C THR A 223 40.83 -1.60 -3.45
N SER A 224 40.33 -2.77 -3.76
CA SER A 224 39.70 -3.04 -5.01
C SER A 224 38.26 -3.52 -4.79
N LEU A 225 37.44 -3.21 -5.73
CA LEU A 225 36.11 -3.80 -5.91
C LEU A 225 36.20 -4.68 -7.15
N VAL A 226 35.73 -5.92 -7.06
CA VAL A 226 35.69 -6.85 -8.18
C VAL A 226 34.24 -7.12 -8.53
N VAL A 227 33.93 -7.06 -9.81
CA VAL A 227 32.62 -7.38 -10.36
C VAL A 227 32.78 -8.45 -11.43
N LYS A 228 32.09 -9.59 -11.27
CA LYS A 228 32.07 -10.65 -12.26
C LYS A 228 31.16 -10.26 -13.42
N SER A 229 31.60 -10.52 -14.64
CA SER A 229 30.80 -10.46 -15.85
C SER A 229 30.73 -11.83 -16.51
N GLN A 230 29.96 -11.93 -17.59
CA GLN A 230 29.87 -13.18 -18.37
C GLN A 230 31.22 -13.65 -18.94
N LYS A 231 32.12 -12.72 -19.24
CA LYS A 231 33.39 -13.02 -19.95
C LYS A 231 34.62 -12.98 -19.06
N GLY A 232 34.52 -12.42 -17.84
CA GLY A 232 35.69 -12.26 -16.96
C GLY A 232 35.34 -11.35 -15.78
N PHE A 233 36.35 -10.69 -15.23
CA PHE A 233 36.24 -9.90 -14.03
C PHE A 233 36.68 -8.46 -14.27
N TYR A 234 35.86 -7.53 -13.84
CA TYR A 234 36.20 -6.12 -13.80
C TYR A 234 36.65 -5.73 -12.41
N GLN A 235 37.74 -4.97 -12.31
CA GLN A 235 38.32 -4.57 -11.04
C GLN A 235 38.57 -3.08 -11.00
N LEU A 236 38.11 -2.45 -9.92
CA LEU A 236 38.44 -1.06 -9.60
C LEU A 236 39.57 -1.05 -8.56
N ARG A 237 40.59 -0.24 -8.79
CA ARG A 237 41.77 -0.16 -7.96
C ARG A 237 42.18 1.28 -7.72
N ASN A 238 42.71 1.51 -6.54
CA ASN A 238 43.12 2.81 -6.07
C ASN A 238 44.53 2.77 -5.48
N GLY A 239 45.21 3.91 -5.49
CA GLY A 239 46.51 4.14 -4.91
C GLY A 239 46.80 5.62 -5.01
N ARG A 240 47.89 5.98 -5.69
CA ARG A 240 48.16 7.35 -6.14
C ARG A 240 47.17 7.75 -7.23
N LYS A 241 46.68 6.77 -7.99
CA LYS A 241 45.73 6.88 -9.07
C LYS A 241 44.53 5.95 -8.86
N GLY A 242 43.40 6.24 -9.52
CA GLY A 242 42.31 5.31 -9.68
C GLY A 242 42.35 4.63 -11.04
N GLY A 243 42.15 3.31 -11.07
CA GLY A 243 42.21 2.55 -12.33
C GLY A 243 41.09 1.52 -12.42
N PHE A 244 40.62 1.30 -13.64
CA PHE A 244 39.64 0.30 -14.00
C PHE A 244 40.28 -0.74 -14.92
N PHE A 245 40.21 -1.99 -14.51
CA PHE A 245 40.91 -3.10 -15.12
C PHE A 245 39.94 -4.23 -15.48
N TYR A 246 40.29 -4.99 -16.51
CA TYR A 246 39.60 -6.21 -16.90
C TYR A 246 40.55 -7.40 -16.79
N PHE A 247 40.14 -8.46 -16.11
CA PHE A 247 40.83 -9.74 -16.04
C PHE A 247 40.13 -10.79 -16.89
N ASN A 248 40.85 -11.33 -17.85
CA ASN A 248 40.37 -12.44 -18.68
C ASN A 248 40.85 -13.77 -18.04
N PRO A 249 40.00 -14.61 -17.47
CA PRO A 249 40.40 -15.85 -16.81
C PRO A 249 40.90 -16.91 -17.79
N GLN A 250 40.51 -16.88 -19.06
CA GLN A 250 40.95 -17.84 -20.06
C GLN A 250 42.41 -17.61 -20.48
N ASN A 251 42.73 -16.36 -20.78
CA ASN A 251 44.09 -15.97 -21.18
C ASN A 251 44.97 -15.62 -19.97
N ARG A 252 44.39 -15.50 -18.80
CA ARG A 252 45.07 -15.09 -17.54
C ARG A 252 45.78 -13.76 -17.68
N THR A 253 45.13 -12.80 -18.37
CA THR A 253 45.71 -11.49 -18.67
C THR A 253 44.89 -10.37 -18.09
N TRP A 254 45.58 -9.31 -17.68
CA TRP A 254 44.98 -8.05 -17.27
C TRP A 254 45.05 -7.05 -18.41
N GLU A 255 43.99 -6.27 -18.58
CA GLU A 255 43.86 -5.11 -19.46
C GLU A 255 43.45 -3.90 -18.62
N LYS A 256 44.19 -2.79 -18.75
CA LYS A 256 43.82 -1.50 -18.16
C LYS A 256 42.89 -0.77 -19.09
N LEU A 257 41.66 -0.50 -18.69
CA LEU A 257 40.61 0.10 -19.49
C LEU A 257 40.51 1.61 -19.31
N PHE A 258 40.80 2.09 -18.06
CA PHE A 258 40.61 3.48 -17.70
C PHE A 258 41.50 3.82 -16.52
N GLU A 259 41.95 5.09 -16.45
CA GLU A 259 42.83 5.60 -15.38
C GLU A 259 42.54 7.07 -15.10
N GLN A 260 42.57 7.46 -13.83
CA GLN A 260 42.42 8.85 -13.37
C GLN A 260 43.44 9.16 -12.26
N ASN A 261 43.78 10.46 -12.10
CA ASN A 261 44.69 10.93 -11.07
C ASN A 261 44.04 11.15 -9.70
N TYR A 262 42.92 10.50 -9.45
CA TYR A 262 42.17 10.54 -8.20
C TYR A 262 41.52 9.18 -7.93
N THR A 263 41.04 9.00 -6.70
CA THR A 263 40.41 7.77 -6.28
C THR A 263 39.04 7.57 -6.88
N LEU A 264 38.70 6.33 -7.22
CA LEU A 264 37.42 5.88 -7.73
C LEU A 264 36.70 5.12 -6.59
N ASN A 265 35.39 5.42 -6.38
CA ASN A 265 34.70 4.91 -5.20
C ASN A 265 34.03 3.55 -5.44
N THR A 266 33.15 3.44 -6.41
CA THR A 266 32.45 2.18 -6.72
C THR A 266 32.34 1.94 -8.23
N LEU A 267 32.06 0.69 -8.58
CA LEU A 267 31.91 0.19 -9.95
C LEU A 267 30.64 -0.65 -10.01
N ILE A 268 29.79 -0.38 -10.97
CA ILE A 268 28.75 -1.30 -11.41
C ILE A 268 28.87 -1.58 -12.91
N ILE A 269 28.52 -2.79 -13.29
CA ILE A 269 28.33 -3.17 -14.69
C ILE A 269 26.84 -3.34 -14.94
N THR A 270 26.34 -2.78 -16.04
CA THR A 270 24.92 -2.95 -16.43
C THR A 270 24.57 -4.44 -16.54
N PRO A 271 23.32 -4.84 -16.28
CA PRO A 271 22.90 -6.24 -16.46
C PRO A 271 23.16 -6.79 -17.86
N GLN A 272 23.14 -5.94 -18.88
CA GLN A 272 23.44 -6.28 -20.27
C GLN A 272 24.95 -6.49 -20.50
N GLY A 273 25.78 -5.98 -19.62
CA GLY A 273 27.25 -6.08 -19.72
C GLY A 273 27.84 -5.16 -20.78
N ASP A 274 27.13 -4.12 -21.19
CA ASP A 274 27.54 -3.14 -22.20
C ASP A 274 28.21 -1.90 -21.61
N LYS A 275 27.83 -1.45 -20.43
CA LYS A 275 28.31 -0.23 -19.79
C LYS A 275 28.83 -0.47 -18.39
N ALA A 276 29.82 0.33 -17.99
CA ALA A 276 30.29 0.44 -16.63
C ALA A 276 30.02 1.85 -16.11
N TYR A 277 29.46 1.96 -14.91
CA TYR A 277 29.32 3.21 -14.16
C TYR A 277 30.36 3.21 -13.04
N ILE A 278 31.18 4.27 -12.97
CA ILE A 278 32.24 4.39 -11.98
C ILE A 278 32.06 5.70 -11.23
N SER A 279 31.77 5.62 -9.93
CA SER A 279 31.62 6.79 -9.06
C SER A 279 32.97 7.36 -8.61
N CYS A 280 33.02 8.66 -8.42
CA CYS A 280 34.24 9.36 -8.04
C CYS A 280 33.97 10.60 -7.16
N VAL A 281 35.01 11.33 -6.81
CA VAL A 281 34.96 12.50 -5.91
C VAL A 281 34.04 13.60 -6.43
N HIS A 282 33.90 13.73 -7.74
CA HIS A 282 32.97 14.68 -8.35
C HIS A 282 32.18 13.99 -9.46
N GLY A 283 30.95 13.56 -9.17
CA GLY A 283 30.12 12.89 -10.15
C GLY A 283 30.51 11.44 -10.45
N PHE A 284 30.38 11.02 -11.69
CA PHE A 284 30.68 9.65 -12.12
C PHE A 284 31.06 9.55 -13.59
N TRP A 285 31.66 8.43 -13.94
CA TRP A 285 32.02 8.05 -15.31
C TRP A 285 31.08 6.99 -15.86
N ILE A 286 30.79 7.07 -17.14
CA ILE A 286 30.13 6.03 -17.92
C ILE A 286 31.14 5.56 -18.96
N ILE A 287 31.38 4.27 -19.00
CA ILE A 287 32.31 3.65 -19.95
C ILE A 287 31.54 2.60 -20.73
N ASP A 288 31.49 2.77 -22.04
CA ASP A 288 30.99 1.72 -22.94
C ASP A 288 32.07 0.63 -23.04
N LEU A 289 31.71 -0.59 -22.71
CA LEU A 289 32.65 -1.71 -22.63
C LEU A 289 33.01 -2.30 -24.01
N GLN A 290 32.24 -1.95 -25.04
CA GLN A 290 32.51 -2.40 -26.41
C GLN A 290 33.28 -1.35 -27.20
N SER A 291 32.77 -0.12 -27.26
CA SER A 291 33.39 0.98 -28.02
C SER A 291 34.57 1.61 -27.26
N ARG A 292 34.66 1.43 -25.97
CA ARG A 292 35.61 2.09 -25.06
C ARG A 292 35.41 3.60 -24.96
N GLU A 293 34.29 4.12 -25.39
CA GLU A 293 33.92 5.50 -25.19
C GLU A 293 33.71 5.81 -23.71
N GLN A 294 34.15 7.00 -23.31
CA GLN A 294 34.14 7.46 -21.92
C GLN A 294 33.39 8.77 -21.85
N GLN A 295 32.35 8.81 -21.01
CA GLN A 295 31.59 10.00 -20.72
C GLN A 295 31.71 10.36 -19.25
N TYR A 296 32.04 11.60 -18.96
CA TYR A 296 32.16 12.11 -17.59
C TYR A 296 30.97 12.99 -17.24
N ILE A 297 30.35 12.72 -16.11
CA ILE A 297 29.21 13.46 -15.56
C ILE A 297 29.66 14.14 -14.25
N PRO A 298 30.25 15.35 -14.30
CA PRO A 298 30.81 16.03 -13.14
C PRO A 298 29.78 16.69 -12.23
N VAL A 299 28.61 17.02 -12.78
CA VAL A 299 27.53 17.75 -12.11
C VAL A 299 26.22 17.04 -12.38
N LEU A 300 25.41 16.88 -11.32
CA LEU A 300 24.15 16.19 -11.35
C LEU A 300 23.03 17.23 -11.33
N GLU A 301 22.25 17.31 -12.41
CA GLU A 301 21.09 18.20 -12.48
C GLU A 301 19.87 17.54 -11.83
N THR A 302 19.21 18.26 -10.94
CA THR A 302 17.98 17.79 -10.32
C THR A 302 16.74 18.34 -11.03
N LYS A 303 15.62 17.64 -10.98
CA LYS A 303 14.33 18.09 -11.53
C LYS A 303 13.90 19.48 -11.04
N LYS A 304 14.39 19.94 -9.89
CA LYS A 304 14.15 21.29 -9.34
C LYS A 304 15.15 22.34 -9.89
N GLY A 305 15.85 22.03 -10.98
CA GLY A 305 16.81 22.94 -11.63
C GLY A 305 18.05 23.26 -10.79
N LYS A 306 18.37 22.44 -9.79
CA LYS A 306 19.59 22.59 -8.98
C LYS A 306 20.69 21.71 -9.54
N PHE A 307 21.84 22.29 -9.77
CA PHE A 307 23.06 21.57 -10.14
C PHE A 307 23.82 21.18 -8.88
N VAL A 308 24.08 19.89 -8.73
CA VAL A 308 24.74 19.31 -7.55
C VAL A 308 26.11 18.78 -7.97
N SER A 309 27.18 19.43 -7.51
CA SER A 309 28.53 18.91 -7.57
C SER A 309 28.85 18.28 -6.21
N THR A 310 29.03 16.99 -6.16
CA THR A 310 29.24 16.24 -4.91
C THR A 310 30.01 14.96 -5.16
N GLU A 311 30.65 14.45 -4.11
CA GLU A 311 31.21 13.13 -4.13
C GLU A 311 30.11 12.08 -4.21
N VAL A 312 30.20 11.22 -5.21
CA VAL A 312 29.32 10.08 -5.42
C VAL A 312 29.94 8.87 -4.74
N SER A 313 29.35 8.44 -3.65
CA SER A 313 29.86 7.32 -2.86
C SER A 313 29.56 5.97 -3.50
N THR A 314 28.39 5.84 -4.12
CA THR A 314 27.92 4.59 -4.72
C THR A 314 26.94 4.85 -5.84
N ILE A 315 26.86 3.91 -6.78
CA ILE A 315 25.88 3.91 -7.87
C ILE A 315 25.24 2.53 -7.91
N PHE A 316 24.01 2.46 -8.31
CA PHE A 316 23.27 1.21 -8.50
C PHE A 316 22.23 1.37 -9.61
N GLN A 317 22.07 0.34 -10.45
CA GLN A 317 20.98 0.28 -11.42
C GLN A 317 19.96 -0.75 -10.96
N ASP A 318 18.71 -0.33 -10.78
CA ASP A 318 17.64 -1.22 -10.37
C ASP A 318 17.14 -2.10 -11.52
N ALA A 319 16.29 -3.07 -11.19
CA ALA A 319 15.73 -4.01 -12.15
C ALA A 319 14.78 -3.35 -13.18
N GLN A 320 14.31 -2.12 -12.91
CA GLN A 320 13.47 -1.34 -13.82
C GLN A 320 14.31 -0.49 -14.77
N GLY A 321 15.64 -0.45 -14.60
CA GLY A 321 16.57 0.35 -15.41
C GLY A 321 16.85 1.73 -14.81
N GLY A 322 16.32 2.05 -13.65
CA GLY A 322 16.57 3.29 -12.93
C GLY A 322 17.98 3.34 -12.34
N LEU A 323 18.60 4.51 -12.38
CA LEU A 323 19.93 4.75 -11.85
C LEU A 323 19.85 5.48 -10.50
N TRP A 324 20.30 4.81 -9.46
CA TRP A 324 20.42 5.32 -8.11
C TRP A 324 21.85 5.81 -7.85
N VAL A 325 21.99 7.03 -7.42
CA VAL A 325 23.26 7.66 -7.12
C VAL A 325 23.28 8.07 -5.66
N GLY A 326 24.10 7.42 -4.87
CA GLY A 326 24.33 7.74 -3.47
C GLY A 326 25.44 8.78 -3.33
N THR A 327 25.22 9.76 -2.47
CA THR A 327 26.18 10.83 -2.20
C THR A 327 26.60 10.84 -0.73
N LEU A 328 27.75 11.48 -0.45
CA LEU A 328 28.23 11.58 0.92
C LEU A 328 27.51 12.64 1.77
N ASN A 329 26.75 13.55 1.16
CA ASN A 329 26.18 14.69 1.91
C ASN A 329 24.86 15.25 1.36
N ARG A 330 24.33 14.67 0.28
CA ARG A 330 23.12 15.17 -0.41
C ARG A 330 21.99 14.12 -0.45
N GLY A 331 22.20 12.95 0.16
CA GLY A 331 21.25 11.83 0.10
C GLY A 331 21.35 11.06 -1.21
N LEU A 332 20.23 10.63 -1.71
CA LEU A 332 20.06 9.85 -2.92
C LEU A 332 19.62 10.75 -4.08
N LEU A 333 20.09 10.43 -5.27
CA LEU A 333 19.63 11.00 -6.52
C LEU A 333 19.16 9.83 -7.41
N TYR A 334 17.94 9.90 -7.89
CA TYR A 334 17.33 8.88 -8.73
C TYR A 334 17.03 9.41 -10.12
N HIS A 335 17.49 8.69 -11.13
CA HIS A 335 17.21 8.94 -12.54
C HIS A 335 16.62 7.71 -13.21
N HIS A 336 15.59 7.90 -14.02
CA HIS A 336 15.06 6.84 -14.86
C HIS A 336 14.76 7.39 -16.26
N PRO A 337 15.15 6.71 -17.34
CA PRO A 337 14.91 7.21 -18.70
C PRO A 337 13.44 7.50 -19.02
N ALA A 338 12.52 6.73 -18.45
CA ALA A 338 11.07 6.95 -18.61
C ALA A 338 10.55 8.24 -17.94
N THR A 339 11.33 8.91 -17.09
CA THR A 339 10.91 10.18 -16.45
C THR A 339 11.20 11.41 -17.28
N HIS A 340 11.93 11.30 -18.38
CA HIS A 340 12.33 12.44 -19.21
C HIS A 340 11.26 12.95 -20.17
N LYS A 341 10.00 12.86 -19.81
CA LYS A 341 8.92 13.30 -20.69
C LYS A 341 8.76 14.83 -20.71
N LEU A 342 9.02 15.49 -19.59
CA LEU A 342 8.83 16.93 -19.42
C LEU A 342 10.10 17.59 -18.88
N ILE A 343 10.44 18.72 -19.47
CA ILE A 343 11.57 19.55 -19.04
C ILE A 343 11.03 20.77 -18.33
N HIS A 344 11.33 20.90 -17.05
CA HIS A 344 10.96 22.06 -16.26
C HIS A 344 11.98 23.19 -16.44
N VAL A 345 11.53 24.34 -16.89
CA VAL A 345 12.31 25.58 -16.92
C VAL A 345 11.82 26.49 -15.81
N SER A 346 12.55 26.46 -14.70
CA SER A 346 12.18 27.20 -13.48
C SER A 346 12.55 28.68 -13.52
N ARG A 347 12.09 29.41 -12.52
CA ARG A 347 12.44 30.83 -12.27
C ARG A 347 13.95 31.12 -12.36
N THR A 348 14.81 30.16 -12.03
CA THR A 348 16.27 30.35 -12.06
C THR A 348 16.84 30.61 -13.45
N ALA A 349 16.11 30.26 -14.51
CA ALA A 349 16.49 30.53 -15.89
C ALA A 349 16.21 31.99 -16.32
N PHE A 350 15.41 32.74 -15.55
CA PHE A 350 15.06 34.13 -15.84
C PHE A 350 16.05 35.11 -15.17
N PRO A 351 16.53 36.13 -15.90
CA PRO A 351 17.41 37.15 -15.34
C PRO A 351 16.66 38.18 -14.48
N ALA A 352 15.52 37.84 -13.95
CA ALA A 352 14.67 38.69 -13.13
C ALA A 352 15.14 38.74 -11.66
N SER A 353 14.82 39.85 -10.96
CA SER A 353 15.12 39.95 -9.53
C SER A 353 14.26 38.92 -8.75
N PRO A 354 14.71 38.49 -7.57
CA PRO A 354 13.95 37.52 -6.76
C PRO A 354 12.56 37.98 -6.33
N GLU A 355 12.32 39.31 -6.35
CA GLU A 355 11.05 39.91 -5.93
C GLU A 355 10.07 40.11 -7.11
N GLU A 356 10.51 39.89 -8.35
CA GLU A 356 9.68 40.06 -9.55
C GLU A 356 8.88 38.81 -9.85
N ASP A 357 7.57 38.90 -9.93
CA ASP A 357 6.71 37.77 -10.31
C ASP A 357 6.95 37.39 -11.77
N ILE A 358 7.08 36.10 -12.01
CA ILE A 358 7.20 35.53 -13.35
C ILE A 358 5.90 34.81 -13.68
N ALA A 359 5.29 35.19 -14.81
CA ALA A 359 4.09 34.56 -15.32
C ALA A 359 4.21 34.41 -16.82
N VAL A 360 4.52 33.20 -17.31
CA VAL A 360 4.70 32.95 -18.74
C VAL A 360 3.34 32.77 -19.39
N LYS A 361 2.93 33.78 -20.18
CA LYS A 361 1.56 33.89 -20.72
C LYS A 361 1.44 33.50 -22.18
N ALA A 362 2.54 33.53 -22.95
CA ALA A 362 2.51 33.26 -24.37
C ALA A 362 3.87 32.80 -24.88
N PHE A 363 3.84 31.98 -25.93
CA PHE A 363 5.00 31.58 -26.73
C PHE A 363 4.77 31.89 -28.20
N ALA A 364 5.86 32.12 -28.95
CA ALA A 364 5.86 32.21 -30.39
C ALA A 364 7.21 31.75 -30.93
N GLU A 365 7.25 31.38 -32.21
CA GLU A 365 8.43 30.92 -32.92
C GLU A 365 8.72 31.87 -34.10
N ASP A 366 10.00 32.19 -34.32
CA ASP A 366 10.39 32.97 -35.48
C ASP A 366 10.70 32.03 -36.66
N ASP A 367 10.93 32.61 -37.87
CA ASP A 367 11.24 31.89 -39.09
C ASP A 367 12.54 31.05 -39.03
N ASN A 368 13.36 31.27 -38.02
CA ASN A 368 14.59 30.53 -37.77
C ASN A 368 14.43 29.40 -36.74
N GLY A 369 13.24 29.19 -36.21
CA GLY A 369 12.98 28.22 -35.20
C GLY A 369 13.32 28.66 -33.74
N ASN A 370 13.61 29.93 -33.53
CA ASN A 370 13.88 30.44 -32.21
C ASN A 370 12.56 30.66 -31.43
N ILE A 371 12.52 30.20 -30.19
CA ILE A 371 11.35 30.34 -29.33
C ILE A 371 11.45 31.62 -28.51
N TYR A 372 10.38 32.36 -28.54
CA TYR A 372 10.18 33.55 -27.73
C TYR A 372 9.01 33.32 -26.78
N LEU A 373 9.12 33.91 -25.61
CA LEU A 373 8.03 33.87 -24.62
C LEU A 373 7.81 35.24 -24.01
N LYS A 374 6.59 35.47 -23.54
CA LYS A 374 6.19 36.71 -22.88
C LYS A 374 5.84 36.47 -21.42
N SER A 375 6.53 37.19 -20.55
CA SER A 375 6.17 37.27 -19.13
C SER A 375 5.89 38.75 -18.81
N HIS A 376 4.66 39.05 -18.40
CA HIS A 376 4.17 40.39 -18.20
C HIS A 376 4.39 41.28 -19.45
N SER A 377 5.24 42.32 -19.35
CA SER A 377 5.61 43.20 -20.46
C SER A 377 6.92 42.82 -21.16
N THR A 378 7.67 41.88 -20.62
CA THR A 378 9.01 41.52 -21.11
C THR A 378 8.93 40.29 -22.02
N ILE A 379 9.62 40.39 -23.17
CA ILE A 379 9.81 39.31 -24.10
C ILE A 379 11.19 38.68 -23.83
N TYR A 380 11.24 37.36 -23.78
CA TYR A 380 12.47 36.61 -23.62
C TYR A 380 12.66 35.66 -24.80
N GLN A 381 13.90 35.49 -25.23
CA GLN A 381 14.31 34.46 -26.17
C GLN A 381 14.85 33.27 -25.35
N LEU A 382 14.39 32.08 -25.67
CA LEU A 382 14.93 30.85 -25.08
C LEU A 382 16.23 30.46 -25.79
N ALA A 383 17.35 30.56 -25.07
CA ALA A 383 18.65 30.12 -25.55
C ALA A 383 19.05 28.79 -24.89
N VAL A 384 19.52 27.86 -25.70
CA VAL A 384 20.08 26.59 -25.22
C VAL A 384 21.61 26.71 -25.32
N ASN A 385 22.29 26.62 -24.18
CA ASN A 385 23.74 26.71 -24.08
C ASN A 385 24.41 25.42 -24.54
N GLN A 386 25.74 25.48 -24.79
CA GLN A 386 26.53 24.32 -25.21
C GLN A 386 26.53 23.15 -24.18
N ASP A 387 26.28 23.44 -22.90
CA ASP A 387 26.15 22.46 -21.81
C ASP A 387 24.71 21.93 -21.66
N GLY A 388 23.80 22.31 -22.57
CA GLY A 388 22.39 21.95 -22.52
C GLY A 388 21.54 22.73 -21.51
N SER A 389 22.16 23.63 -20.73
CA SER A 389 21.42 24.51 -19.84
C SER A 389 20.62 25.55 -20.65
N ARG A 390 19.46 25.92 -20.13
CA ARG A 390 18.54 26.84 -20.78
C ARG A 390 18.61 28.18 -20.06
N THR A 391 18.83 29.24 -20.82
CA THR A 391 18.80 30.62 -20.31
C THR A 391 17.82 31.45 -21.11
N LEU A 392 17.20 32.40 -20.43
CA LEU A 392 16.24 33.32 -21.03
C LEU A 392 16.90 34.69 -21.19
N LEU A 393 17.03 35.12 -22.44
CA LEU A 393 17.62 36.41 -22.76
C LEU A 393 16.50 37.42 -22.94
N PRO A 394 16.45 38.51 -22.15
CA PRO A 394 15.46 39.58 -22.35
C PRO A 394 15.73 40.29 -23.66
N VAL A 395 14.71 40.40 -24.50
CA VAL A 395 14.81 40.99 -25.83
C VAL A 395 13.96 42.27 -25.87
N PRO A 396 14.52 43.40 -26.29
CA PRO A 396 13.72 44.59 -26.49
C PRO A 396 12.61 44.38 -27.52
N ALA A 397 11.41 44.85 -27.24
CA ALA A 397 10.26 44.70 -28.17
C ALA A 397 10.53 45.29 -29.57
N SER A 398 11.46 46.26 -29.69
CA SER A 398 11.89 46.82 -30.96
C SER A 398 12.81 45.90 -31.81
N SER A 399 13.36 44.85 -31.18
CA SER A 399 14.26 43.90 -31.87
C SER A 399 13.52 42.65 -32.37
N VAL A 400 12.26 42.53 -32.04
CA VAL A 400 11.37 41.41 -32.43
C VAL A 400 10.52 41.88 -33.59
N SER A 401 10.22 40.98 -34.58
CA SER A 401 9.33 41.35 -35.68
C SER A 401 7.97 41.80 -35.19
N ALA A 402 7.34 42.74 -35.89
CA ALA A 402 6.01 43.23 -35.52
C ALA A 402 4.95 42.11 -35.54
N GLU A 403 5.15 41.11 -36.37
CA GLU A 403 4.28 39.92 -36.48
C GLU A 403 4.43 39.06 -35.24
N LEU A 404 5.63 38.68 -34.81
CA LEU A 404 5.93 37.91 -33.62
C LEU A 404 5.44 38.64 -32.33
N ALA A 405 5.68 39.94 -32.20
CA ALA A 405 5.19 40.73 -31.07
C ALA A 405 3.67 40.73 -31.00
N LYS A 406 2.99 40.87 -32.15
CA LYS A 406 1.52 40.78 -32.23
C LYS A 406 1.00 39.37 -31.88
N GLU A 407 1.68 38.33 -32.30
CA GLU A 407 1.34 36.94 -31.98
C GLU A 407 1.44 36.71 -30.45
N LEU A 408 2.54 37.09 -29.81
CA LEU A 408 2.72 37.04 -28.37
C LEU A 408 1.65 37.82 -27.62
N ASP A 409 1.21 38.98 -28.14
CA ASP A 409 0.14 39.76 -27.54
C ASP A 409 -1.24 39.13 -27.70
N GLN A 410 -1.51 38.52 -28.87
CA GLN A 410 -2.77 37.86 -29.15
C GLN A 410 -2.91 36.54 -28.39
N ARG A 411 -1.85 35.77 -28.22
CA ARG A 411 -1.84 34.50 -27.45
C ARG A 411 -1.86 34.74 -25.94
N GLY A 412 -1.23 35.82 -25.46
CA GLY A 412 -1.14 36.19 -24.05
C GLY A 412 -2.36 36.91 -23.48
N GLY A 413 -3.38 37.16 -24.29
CA GLY A 413 -4.64 37.80 -23.85
C GLY A 413 -5.67 36.73 -23.44
N ASN A 414 -6.41 37.01 -22.36
CA ASN A 414 -7.58 36.19 -22.02
C ASN A 414 -8.54 36.23 -23.22
N LYS A 415 -8.68 35.09 -23.89
CA LYS A 415 -9.72 34.93 -24.91
C LYS A 415 -11.05 34.92 -24.20
N TYR A 416 -11.86 35.98 -24.37
CA TYR A 416 -13.25 35.96 -23.92
C TYR A 416 -14.06 35.03 -24.85
N TYR A 417 -14.40 33.84 -24.37
CA TYR A 417 -15.33 32.97 -25.04
C TYR A 417 -16.78 33.50 -24.83
N ARG A 418 -17.66 33.29 -25.80
CA ARG A 418 -19.05 33.76 -25.75
C ARG A 418 -19.80 33.36 -24.47
N ARG A 419 -19.45 32.26 -23.87
CA ARG A 419 -19.84 31.89 -22.50
C ARG A 419 -18.67 32.18 -21.58
N GLN A 420 -18.88 33.07 -20.62
CA GLN A 420 -17.89 33.43 -19.58
C GLN A 420 -17.41 32.26 -18.68
N SER A 421 -17.98 31.04 -18.90
CA SER A 421 -17.67 29.84 -18.12
C SER A 421 -16.52 29.00 -18.68
N TYR A 422 -16.09 29.23 -19.94
CA TYR A 422 -15.02 28.45 -20.57
C TYR A 422 -13.67 29.14 -20.40
N THR A 423 -12.67 28.35 -19.98
CA THR A 423 -11.29 28.76 -19.83
C THR A 423 -10.48 28.49 -21.09
N ALA A 424 -10.82 27.43 -21.84
CA ALA A 424 -10.16 27.03 -23.07
C ALA A 424 -11.13 26.31 -24.02
N LEU A 425 -10.87 26.42 -25.34
CA LEU A 425 -11.59 25.68 -26.37
C LEU A 425 -10.61 25.16 -27.40
N CYS A 426 -10.75 23.89 -27.81
CA CYS A 426 -10.00 23.26 -28.87
C CYS A 426 -10.91 22.34 -29.67
N THR A 427 -10.95 22.51 -30.99
CA THR A 427 -11.61 21.55 -31.89
C THR A 427 -10.53 20.71 -32.54
N ASP A 428 -10.61 19.40 -32.29
CA ASP A 428 -9.61 18.43 -32.75
C ASP A 428 -9.83 18.04 -34.24
N THR A 429 -8.88 17.31 -34.78
CA THR A 429 -8.90 16.82 -36.16
C THR A 429 -10.08 15.91 -36.48
N ARG A 430 -10.73 15.32 -35.48
CA ARG A 430 -11.95 14.51 -35.59
C ARG A 430 -13.21 15.37 -35.69
N GLY A 431 -13.10 16.68 -35.44
CA GLY A 431 -14.21 17.60 -35.36
C GLY A 431 -14.88 17.66 -33.99
N TRP A 432 -14.34 17.01 -32.98
CA TRP A 432 -14.81 17.11 -31.59
C TRP A 432 -14.34 18.42 -30.95
N THR A 433 -15.18 19.02 -30.15
CA THR A 433 -14.83 20.26 -29.43
C THR A 433 -14.64 19.96 -27.94
N TRP A 434 -13.46 20.24 -27.47
CA TRP A 434 -13.06 20.17 -26.07
C TRP A 434 -13.14 21.55 -25.45
N ALA A 435 -13.88 21.66 -24.34
CA ALA A 435 -14.08 22.91 -23.64
C ALA A 435 -13.64 22.79 -22.18
N GLY A 436 -12.63 23.54 -21.80
CA GLY A 436 -12.17 23.63 -20.43
C GLY A 436 -13.04 24.55 -19.61
N THR A 437 -13.31 24.16 -18.38
CA THR A 437 -14.07 24.96 -17.39
C THR A 437 -13.30 25.01 -16.06
N ALA A 438 -13.81 25.80 -15.12
CA ALA A 438 -13.32 25.79 -13.74
C ALA A 438 -13.69 24.52 -12.97
N ASP A 439 -14.59 23.68 -13.53
CA ASP A 439 -15.13 22.47 -12.88
C ASP A 439 -15.26 21.30 -13.86
N GLY A 440 -14.17 21.02 -14.58
CA GLY A 440 -14.06 19.87 -15.48
C GLY A 440 -13.77 20.20 -16.93
N LEU A 441 -13.65 19.14 -17.73
CA LEU A 441 -13.43 19.17 -19.17
C LEU A 441 -14.67 18.67 -19.89
N GLU A 442 -15.32 19.55 -20.67
CA GLU A 442 -16.52 19.23 -21.44
C GLU A 442 -16.15 18.74 -22.86
N LEU A 443 -16.81 17.71 -23.34
CA LEU A 443 -16.64 17.19 -24.70
C LEU A 443 -17.96 17.32 -25.49
N PHE A 444 -17.85 17.91 -26.67
CA PHE A 444 -18.93 18.01 -27.66
C PHE A 444 -18.53 17.23 -28.92
N THR A 445 -19.25 16.20 -29.25
CA THR A 445 -19.00 15.35 -30.45
C THR A 445 -19.82 15.77 -31.66
N ASP A 446 -20.83 16.64 -31.47
CA ASP A 446 -21.69 17.14 -32.52
C ASP A 446 -21.39 18.63 -32.79
N GLN A 447 -21.08 18.98 -34.06
CA GLN A 447 -20.73 20.35 -34.45
C GLN A 447 -21.89 21.35 -34.29
N GLU A 448 -23.13 20.90 -34.32
CA GLU A 448 -24.30 21.76 -34.11
C GLU A 448 -24.50 22.18 -32.65
N GLN A 449 -23.87 21.47 -31.73
CA GLN A 449 -23.94 21.70 -30.28
C GLN A 449 -22.71 22.42 -29.70
N THR A 450 -21.76 22.83 -30.53
CA THR A 450 -20.53 23.46 -30.02
C THR A 450 -20.78 24.86 -29.44
N PRO A 451 -20.00 25.28 -28.42
CA PRO A 451 -20.19 26.57 -27.78
C PRO A 451 -20.08 27.78 -28.72
N ASP A 452 -19.35 27.65 -29.85
CA ASP A 452 -19.13 28.71 -30.85
C ASP A 452 -20.07 28.63 -32.09
N SER A 453 -20.96 27.64 -32.17
CA SER A 453 -21.85 27.53 -33.29
C SER A 453 -22.81 28.72 -33.39
N LYS A 454 -22.86 29.39 -34.55
CA LYS A 454 -23.78 30.46 -34.81
C LYS A 454 -25.20 29.86 -34.82
N PRO A 455 -26.19 30.49 -34.19
CA PRO A 455 -27.57 30.05 -34.30
C PRO A 455 -28.01 30.12 -35.79
N THR A 456 -28.20 28.96 -36.41
CA THR A 456 -28.75 28.86 -37.75
C THR A 456 -30.29 29.13 -37.62
N THR A 457 -30.73 30.20 -38.36
CA THR A 457 -32.09 30.67 -38.55
C THR A 457 -32.70 31.57 -37.48
N GLN A 458 -32.85 32.82 -37.92
CA GLN A 458 -33.80 33.80 -37.39
C GLN A 458 -35.25 33.27 -37.62
N THR A 459 -35.88 32.79 -36.59
CA THR A 459 -37.34 32.85 -36.44
C THR A 459 -37.65 33.85 -35.35
N ALA A 460 -38.30 34.92 -35.77
CA ALA A 460 -38.77 36.00 -34.92
C ALA A 460 -39.87 35.47 -33.99
N ASP A 461 -39.54 35.04 -32.81
CA ASP A 461 -40.42 34.96 -31.66
C ASP A 461 -39.66 35.26 -30.39
N ASN A 462 -40.09 36.30 -29.71
CA ASN A 462 -39.55 36.90 -28.51
C ASN A 462 -39.72 35.94 -27.29
N HIS A 463 -38.85 34.94 -27.18
CA HIS A 463 -38.51 34.32 -25.91
C HIS A 463 -36.98 34.30 -25.78
N PRO A 464 -36.39 34.62 -24.60
CA PRO A 464 -34.98 34.46 -24.41
C PRO A 464 -34.69 32.95 -24.47
N ALA A 465 -34.18 32.50 -25.62
CA ALA A 465 -33.72 31.15 -25.81
C ALA A 465 -32.55 30.91 -24.84
N SER A 466 -32.82 30.29 -23.74
CA SER A 466 -31.84 29.51 -22.99
C SER A 466 -31.44 28.33 -23.87
N SER A 467 -30.52 28.55 -24.82
CA SER A 467 -29.89 27.44 -25.53
C SER A 467 -28.99 26.71 -24.52
N ASN A 468 -29.57 25.76 -23.81
CA ASN A 468 -28.82 24.75 -23.07
C ASN A 468 -28.10 23.85 -24.08
N THR A 469 -26.96 24.26 -24.57
CA THR A 469 -25.96 23.38 -25.20
C THR A 469 -25.47 22.43 -24.09
N GLN A 470 -25.89 21.20 -24.12
CA GLN A 470 -25.47 20.19 -23.16
C GLN A 470 -24.25 19.48 -23.72
N ALA A 471 -23.15 19.44 -22.96
CA ALA A 471 -22.00 18.63 -23.30
C ALA A 471 -22.38 17.16 -23.46
N HIS A 472 -21.79 16.49 -24.45
CA HIS A 472 -22.00 15.05 -24.61
C HIS A 472 -21.43 14.27 -23.41
N ARG A 473 -20.27 14.68 -22.90
CA ARG A 473 -19.61 14.10 -21.72
C ARG A 473 -18.81 15.16 -20.98
N ILE A 474 -18.75 15.04 -19.65
CA ILE A 474 -17.92 15.88 -18.78
C ILE A 474 -16.94 14.95 -18.05
N PHE A 475 -15.68 15.36 -18.02
CA PHE A 475 -14.63 14.62 -17.33
C PHE A 475 -14.15 15.41 -16.14
N TYR A 476 -14.00 14.71 -15.04
CA TYR A 476 -13.48 15.20 -13.77
C TYR A 476 -12.20 14.46 -13.38
N ARG A 477 -11.65 14.83 -12.25
CA ARG A 477 -10.51 14.13 -11.67
C ARG A 477 -10.80 12.63 -11.42
N GLU A 478 -12.03 12.30 -11.06
CA GLU A 478 -12.50 10.93 -10.86
C GLU A 478 -12.52 10.11 -12.15
N ASP A 479 -12.64 10.77 -13.31
CA ASP A 479 -12.59 10.14 -14.63
C ASP A 479 -11.16 10.03 -15.17
N GLY A 480 -10.18 10.61 -14.49
CA GLY A 480 -8.76 10.55 -14.84
C GLY A 480 -8.11 11.88 -15.20
N LEU A 481 -8.80 13.03 -15.10
CA LEU A 481 -8.19 14.34 -15.29
C LEU A 481 -7.24 14.68 -14.12
N SER A 482 -6.14 15.41 -14.37
CA SER A 482 -5.19 15.77 -13.31
C SER A 482 -5.78 16.69 -12.25
N ASN A 483 -6.64 17.63 -12.65
CA ASN A 483 -7.40 18.52 -11.78
C ASN A 483 -8.62 19.05 -12.53
N ASN A 484 -9.70 19.39 -11.82
CA ASN A 484 -10.95 19.87 -12.44
C ASN A 484 -10.83 21.27 -13.06
N PHE A 485 -9.93 22.12 -12.57
CA PHE A 485 -9.78 23.46 -13.13
C PHE A 485 -8.84 23.42 -14.36
N VAL A 486 -9.45 23.40 -15.55
CA VAL A 486 -8.76 23.39 -16.84
C VAL A 486 -8.29 24.77 -17.22
N GLN A 487 -7.01 24.91 -17.59
CA GLN A 487 -6.38 26.18 -17.97
C GLN A 487 -6.21 26.35 -19.49
N SER A 488 -5.70 25.33 -20.16
CA SER A 488 -5.42 25.37 -21.60
C SER A 488 -5.63 24.03 -22.26
N ILE A 489 -5.95 24.01 -23.54
CA ILE A 489 -6.15 22.78 -24.34
C ILE A 489 -5.49 22.97 -25.70
N ILE A 490 -4.77 21.95 -26.19
CA ILE A 490 -4.22 21.85 -27.53
C ILE A 490 -4.23 20.40 -28.02
N GLU A 491 -4.44 20.18 -29.32
CA GLU A 491 -4.17 18.92 -30.00
C GLU A 491 -2.76 18.94 -30.57
N ASP A 492 -1.97 17.89 -30.34
CA ASP A 492 -0.65 17.74 -30.93
C ASP A 492 -0.70 17.01 -32.29
N ARG A 493 0.44 16.95 -32.99
CA ARG A 493 0.58 16.28 -34.30
C ARG A 493 0.30 14.79 -34.27
N ASN A 494 0.33 14.17 -33.12
CA ASN A 494 0.04 12.76 -32.91
C ASN A 494 -1.44 12.52 -32.53
N ASN A 495 -2.29 13.55 -32.64
CA ASN A 495 -3.72 13.57 -32.30
C ASN A 495 -4.01 13.30 -30.81
N TYR A 496 -3.05 13.56 -29.91
CA TYR A 496 -3.31 13.62 -28.48
C TYR A 496 -3.84 14.99 -28.08
N ILE A 497 -4.79 15.00 -27.16
CA ILE A 497 -5.28 16.24 -26.59
C ILE A 497 -4.52 16.51 -25.27
N TRP A 498 -3.85 17.64 -25.21
CA TRP A 498 -3.12 18.09 -24.03
C TRP A 498 -3.93 19.14 -23.28
N VAL A 499 -4.08 18.92 -22.00
CA VAL A 499 -4.86 19.76 -21.11
C VAL A 499 -3.97 20.17 -19.93
N THR A 500 -3.73 21.48 -19.78
CA THR A 500 -3.12 22.00 -18.56
C THR A 500 -4.21 22.35 -17.56
N THR A 501 -3.94 22.09 -16.29
CA THR A 501 -4.87 22.34 -15.19
C THR A 501 -4.19 23.18 -14.11
N SER A 502 -4.91 23.55 -13.06
CA SER A 502 -4.29 24.22 -11.89
C SER A 502 -3.27 23.35 -11.17
N ASN A 503 -3.25 22.02 -11.43
CA ASN A 503 -2.27 21.11 -10.85
C ASN A 503 -1.96 19.97 -11.83
N GLY A 504 -0.87 20.15 -12.59
CA GLY A 504 -0.40 19.17 -13.54
C GLY A 504 -0.99 19.29 -14.95
N ILE A 505 -0.58 18.34 -15.80
CA ILE A 505 -0.96 18.26 -17.23
C ILE A 505 -1.60 16.92 -17.46
N SER A 506 -2.71 16.88 -18.22
CA SER A 506 -3.32 15.64 -18.72
C SER A 506 -3.11 15.51 -20.20
N ARG A 507 -2.61 14.36 -20.66
CA ARG A 507 -2.62 13.95 -22.06
C ARG A 507 -3.75 12.94 -22.26
N ILE A 508 -4.66 13.25 -23.17
CA ILE A 508 -5.80 12.41 -23.50
C ILE A 508 -5.50 11.69 -24.79
N HIS A 509 -5.64 10.38 -24.78
CA HIS A 509 -5.59 9.57 -25.97
C HIS A 509 -6.96 8.95 -26.23
N ILE A 510 -7.32 8.83 -27.49
CA ILE A 510 -8.58 8.26 -27.95
C ILE A 510 -8.27 7.04 -28.78
N ASN A 511 -8.76 5.89 -28.32
CA ASN A 511 -8.57 4.65 -29.05
C ASN A 511 -9.34 4.71 -30.37
N PRO A 512 -8.68 4.57 -31.54
CA PRO A 512 -9.34 4.71 -32.85
C PRO A 512 -10.38 3.62 -33.13
N GLU A 513 -10.27 2.44 -32.49
CA GLU A 513 -11.17 1.31 -32.76
C GLU A 513 -12.49 1.39 -31.99
N ASN A 514 -12.44 1.77 -30.72
CA ASN A 514 -13.62 1.78 -29.84
C ASN A 514 -14.00 3.16 -29.29
N GLN A 515 -13.26 4.22 -29.67
CA GLN A 515 -13.41 5.60 -29.19
C GLN A 515 -13.31 5.75 -27.66
N GLU A 516 -12.66 4.81 -27.00
CA GLU A 516 -12.39 4.88 -25.58
C GLU A 516 -11.38 5.97 -25.28
N ILE A 517 -11.69 6.82 -24.30
CA ILE A 517 -10.90 7.97 -23.88
C ILE A 517 -10.06 7.58 -22.68
N GLY A 518 -8.75 7.68 -22.80
CA GLY A 518 -7.80 7.41 -21.74
C GLY A 518 -7.00 8.64 -21.37
N PHE A 519 -6.61 8.76 -20.11
CA PHE A 519 -5.86 9.86 -19.55
C PHE A 519 -4.47 9.41 -19.12
N THR A 520 -3.46 10.24 -19.41
CA THR A 520 -2.12 10.12 -18.86
C THR A 520 -1.77 11.44 -18.19
N ASN A 521 -1.60 11.44 -16.87
CA ASN A 521 -1.31 12.63 -16.11
C ASN A 521 0.19 12.81 -15.86
N PHE A 522 0.63 14.04 -15.87
CA PHE A 522 2.00 14.44 -15.57
C PHE A 522 1.97 15.45 -14.42
N ASN A 523 2.74 15.16 -13.39
CA ASN A 523 2.86 16.01 -12.21
C ASN A 523 4.31 16.50 -12.04
N GLN A 524 4.61 17.11 -10.92
CA GLN A 524 5.95 17.61 -10.58
C GLN A 524 7.02 16.50 -10.65
N LEU A 525 6.68 15.26 -10.31
CA LEU A 525 7.60 14.12 -10.39
C LEU A 525 7.98 13.77 -11.83
N ASP A 526 7.13 14.09 -12.79
CA ASP A 526 7.40 13.94 -14.22
C ASP A 526 8.09 15.16 -14.83
N GLY A 527 8.30 16.25 -14.08
CA GLY A 527 8.87 17.51 -14.55
C GLY A 527 7.86 18.59 -14.94
N ALA A 528 6.57 18.44 -14.61
CA ALA A 528 5.59 19.49 -14.69
C ALA A 528 5.86 20.57 -13.63
N LEU A 529 5.25 21.76 -13.79
CA LEU A 529 5.36 22.84 -12.82
C LEU A 529 4.79 22.41 -11.46
N GLU A 530 5.37 22.94 -10.40
CA GLU A 530 4.84 22.83 -9.03
C GLU A 530 3.67 23.81 -8.85
N GLU A 531 3.78 24.99 -9.50
CA GLU A 531 2.81 26.06 -9.49
C GLU A 531 1.75 25.90 -10.59
N GLU A 532 0.80 26.81 -10.61
CA GLU A 532 -0.33 26.81 -11.53
C GLU A 532 0.08 27.16 -12.97
N TYR A 533 -0.50 26.44 -13.94
CA TYR A 533 -0.43 26.80 -15.36
C TYR A 533 -1.34 27.98 -15.65
N ILE A 534 -0.94 28.79 -16.65
CA ILE A 534 -1.67 30.00 -17.02
C ILE A 534 -2.64 29.73 -18.18
N GLN A 535 -3.82 30.28 -18.09
CA GLN A 535 -4.86 30.18 -19.10
C GLN A 535 -4.38 30.63 -20.47
N GLY A 536 -4.52 29.77 -21.47
CA GLY A 536 -4.13 30.02 -22.85
C GLY A 536 -2.62 29.98 -23.12
N ALA A 537 -1.79 29.70 -22.12
CA ALA A 537 -0.34 29.65 -22.24
C ALA A 537 0.18 28.30 -22.73
N ILE A 538 -0.27 27.87 -23.90
CA ILE A 538 0.10 26.61 -24.51
C ILE A 538 0.52 26.85 -25.99
N PHE A 539 1.58 26.15 -26.44
CA PHE A 539 2.11 26.33 -27.78
C PHE A 539 2.80 25.07 -28.29
N GLU A 540 2.62 24.77 -29.56
CA GLU A 540 3.39 23.77 -30.31
C GLU A 540 4.28 24.46 -31.34
N SER A 541 5.58 24.18 -31.31
CA SER A 541 6.55 24.69 -32.26
C SER A 541 6.56 23.92 -33.57
N SER A 542 7.25 24.47 -34.56
CA SER A 542 7.38 23.88 -35.90
C SER A 542 8.04 22.50 -35.92
N ASP A 543 8.85 22.17 -34.90
CA ASP A 543 9.43 20.84 -34.67
C ASP A 543 8.53 19.88 -33.87
N GLY A 544 7.35 20.31 -33.44
CA GLY A 544 6.41 19.50 -32.64
C GLY A 544 6.66 19.55 -31.14
N THR A 545 7.60 20.37 -30.67
CA THR A 545 7.82 20.57 -29.23
C THR A 545 6.66 21.38 -28.63
N LEU A 546 6.11 20.90 -27.51
CA LEU A 546 5.05 21.59 -26.77
C LEU A 546 5.63 22.41 -25.62
N TYR A 547 5.06 23.59 -25.41
CA TYR A 547 5.41 24.52 -24.36
C TYR A 547 4.19 24.87 -23.54
N PHE A 548 4.28 24.76 -22.21
CA PHE A 548 3.19 24.99 -21.26
C PHE A 548 3.63 26.05 -20.25
N GLY A 549 3.04 27.23 -20.34
CA GLY A 549 3.41 28.38 -19.51
C GLY A 549 2.66 28.39 -18.18
N GLY A 550 3.35 28.83 -17.14
CA GLY A 550 2.81 28.91 -15.79
C GLY A 550 3.44 30.01 -14.95
N ILE A 551 3.13 29.98 -13.68
CA ILE A 551 3.71 30.84 -12.66
C ILE A 551 5.11 30.30 -12.32
N ASP A 552 6.08 31.20 -12.18
CA ASP A 552 7.49 30.92 -11.87
C ASP A 552 8.22 30.00 -12.87
N GLY A 553 7.68 29.83 -14.09
CA GLY A 553 8.33 29.05 -15.12
C GLY A 553 7.42 28.48 -16.19
N PHE A 554 7.93 27.46 -16.90
CA PHE A 554 7.18 26.76 -17.93
C PHE A 554 7.72 25.35 -18.10
N THR A 555 6.91 24.50 -18.74
CA THR A 555 7.26 23.12 -19.04
C THR A 555 7.42 22.92 -20.53
N ILE A 556 8.40 22.13 -20.97
CA ILE A 556 8.64 21.72 -22.37
C ILE A 556 8.41 20.23 -22.48
N PHE A 557 7.70 19.80 -23.52
CA PHE A 557 7.56 18.40 -23.90
C PHE A 557 8.06 18.17 -25.32
N ARG A 558 8.93 17.18 -25.50
CA ARG A 558 9.47 16.78 -26.81
C ARG A 558 8.95 15.38 -27.18
N PRO A 559 8.05 15.26 -28.16
CA PRO A 559 7.49 13.96 -28.58
C PRO A 559 8.52 12.96 -29.07
N ASP A 560 9.57 13.42 -29.75
CA ASP A 560 10.60 12.57 -30.35
C ASP A 560 11.47 11.81 -29.34
N HIS A 561 11.50 12.27 -28.11
CA HIS A 561 12.17 11.60 -26.99
C HIS A 561 11.25 10.64 -26.23
N GLU A 562 10.01 10.49 -26.67
CA GLU A 562 9.13 9.48 -26.11
C GLU A 562 9.49 8.10 -26.68
N SER A 563 10.53 7.47 -26.11
CA SER A 563 10.75 6.06 -26.34
C SER A 563 9.46 5.34 -25.96
N ALA A 564 8.90 4.56 -26.87
CA ALA A 564 7.84 3.62 -26.55
C ALA A 564 8.41 2.58 -25.57
N THR A 565 8.65 2.98 -24.34
CA THR A 565 8.97 2.03 -23.27
C THR A 565 7.69 1.23 -23.05
N PRO A 566 7.69 -0.08 -23.31
CA PRO A 566 6.60 -0.93 -22.89
C PRO A 566 6.37 -0.66 -21.41
N GLY A 567 5.11 -0.54 -20.99
CA GLY A 567 4.75 -0.27 -19.61
C GLY A 567 5.59 -1.13 -18.67
N LEU A 568 6.16 -0.53 -17.62
CA LEU A 568 7.04 -1.25 -16.70
C LEU A 568 6.26 -2.40 -16.04
N PRO A 569 6.86 -3.60 -15.98
CA PRO A 569 6.17 -4.77 -15.42
C PRO A 569 6.13 -4.69 -13.89
N TYR A 570 5.30 -3.81 -13.34
CA TYR A 570 5.13 -3.69 -11.91
C TYR A 570 4.61 -4.98 -11.29
N LYS A 571 5.26 -5.44 -10.24
CA LYS A 571 4.79 -6.54 -9.41
C LYS A 571 4.53 -5.99 -8.00
N PRO A 572 3.26 -5.87 -7.58
CA PRO A 572 2.97 -5.39 -6.25
C PRO A 572 3.59 -6.26 -5.17
N VAL A 573 4.12 -5.62 -4.13
CA VAL A 573 4.66 -6.28 -2.95
C VAL A 573 3.75 -5.98 -1.76
N PHE A 574 3.43 -6.99 -0.99
CA PHE A 574 2.73 -6.85 0.27
C PHE A 574 3.70 -6.28 1.31
N THR A 575 3.49 -5.02 1.71
CA THR A 575 4.43 -4.29 2.57
C THR A 575 4.05 -4.34 4.04
N ASN A 576 2.76 -4.22 4.37
CA ASN A 576 2.28 -4.24 5.74
C ASN A 576 0.89 -4.89 5.85
N LEU A 577 0.61 -5.41 7.03
CA LEU A 577 -0.72 -5.83 7.45
C LEU A 577 -1.15 -4.99 8.65
N HIS A 578 -2.38 -4.50 8.63
CA HIS A 578 -2.99 -3.87 9.81
C HIS A 578 -4.18 -4.70 10.29
N LEU A 579 -4.24 -4.88 11.60
CA LEU A 579 -5.34 -5.53 12.30
C LEU A 579 -6.01 -4.47 13.16
N TYR A 580 -7.30 -4.19 12.91
CA TYR A 580 -8.04 -3.10 13.58
C TYR A 580 -7.39 -1.72 13.46
N GLY A 581 -6.66 -1.47 12.35
CA GLY A 581 -5.95 -0.22 12.08
C GLY A 581 -4.55 -0.14 12.71
N GLU A 582 -4.14 -1.11 13.50
CA GLU A 582 -2.79 -1.20 14.06
C GLU A 582 -1.89 -2.12 13.23
N LYS A 583 -0.65 -1.71 13.02
CA LYS A 583 0.33 -2.49 12.26
C LYS A 583 0.67 -3.80 12.98
N VAL A 584 0.63 -4.90 12.26
CA VAL A 584 1.05 -6.22 12.74
C VAL A 584 2.56 -6.36 12.62
N ASN A 585 3.24 -6.64 13.71
CA ASN A 585 4.69 -6.80 13.75
C ASN A 585 5.10 -8.26 13.46
N THR A 586 6.23 -8.43 12.78
CA THR A 586 6.78 -9.73 12.45
C THR A 586 7.22 -10.50 13.69
N GLY A 587 6.77 -11.76 13.82
CA GLY A 587 7.13 -12.66 14.90
C GLY A 587 6.39 -12.40 16.23
N GLU A 588 5.52 -11.41 16.31
CA GLU A 588 4.72 -11.11 17.51
C GLU A 588 3.44 -11.93 17.58
N LYS A 589 3.02 -12.26 18.80
CA LYS A 589 1.77 -12.97 19.04
C LYS A 589 0.60 -12.02 19.18
N TYR A 590 -0.45 -12.25 18.42
CA TYR A 590 -1.72 -11.58 18.49
C TYR A 590 -2.78 -12.61 18.94
N GLY A 591 -3.18 -12.56 20.20
CA GLY A 591 -3.98 -13.61 20.81
C GLY A 591 -3.17 -14.92 20.96
N ASN A 592 -3.62 -15.98 20.34
CA ASN A 592 -2.95 -17.30 20.41
C ASN A 592 -2.02 -17.59 19.23
N ARG A 593 -1.96 -16.70 18.22
CA ARG A 593 -1.25 -16.96 16.96
C ARG A 593 -0.22 -15.88 16.64
N ILE A 594 0.79 -16.27 15.89
CA ILE A 594 1.69 -15.35 15.19
C ILE A 594 1.08 -15.18 13.79
N ILE A 595 0.58 -13.96 13.50
CA ILE A 595 -0.09 -13.66 12.22
C ILE A 595 0.94 -13.53 11.10
N LEU A 596 2.05 -12.82 11.39
CA LEU A 596 3.17 -12.67 10.47
C LEU A 596 4.39 -13.45 10.99
N PRO A 597 4.56 -14.72 10.62
CA PRO A 597 5.74 -15.49 11.00
C PRO A 597 7.01 -14.99 10.31
N GLN A 598 6.85 -14.31 9.18
CA GLN A 598 7.90 -13.64 8.41
C GLN A 598 7.44 -12.21 8.10
N ALA A 599 8.35 -11.34 7.68
CA ALA A 599 8.01 -10.00 7.22
C ALA A 599 6.98 -10.07 6.07
N ALA A 600 6.13 -9.08 6.00
CA ALA A 600 4.99 -9.06 5.07
C ALA A 600 5.38 -9.40 3.61
N PRO A 601 6.49 -8.89 3.02
CA PRO A 601 6.88 -9.23 1.65
C PRO A 601 7.15 -10.72 1.39
N TYR A 602 7.52 -11.46 2.43
CA TYR A 602 7.83 -12.90 2.34
C TYR A 602 6.68 -13.78 2.80
N THR A 603 5.62 -13.20 3.38
CA THR A 603 4.44 -13.93 3.88
C THR A 603 3.47 -14.21 2.74
N LYS A 604 3.14 -15.48 2.53
CA LYS A 604 2.18 -15.96 1.52
C LYS A 604 0.86 -16.41 2.12
N GLU A 605 0.86 -16.75 3.39
CA GLU A 605 -0.28 -17.31 4.11
C GLU A 605 -0.45 -16.58 5.44
N LEU A 606 -1.68 -16.22 5.76
CA LEU A 606 -2.08 -15.56 7.00
C LEU A 606 -3.09 -16.45 7.72
N GLU A 607 -2.80 -16.78 8.98
CA GLU A 607 -3.71 -17.52 9.85
C GLU A 607 -4.25 -16.62 10.96
N LEU A 608 -5.56 -16.48 11.01
CA LEU A 608 -6.28 -15.56 11.89
C LEU A 608 -7.31 -16.27 12.73
N ASP A 609 -7.53 -15.81 13.93
CA ASP A 609 -8.64 -16.23 14.78
C ASP A 609 -9.94 -15.52 14.35
N TYR A 610 -11.10 -16.13 14.66
CA TYR A 610 -12.44 -15.64 14.27
C TYR A 610 -12.74 -14.19 14.68
N ASN A 611 -12.08 -13.70 15.72
CA ASN A 611 -12.21 -12.32 16.20
C ASN A 611 -11.20 -11.36 15.56
N GLN A 612 -10.32 -11.82 14.67
CA GLN A 612 -9.35 -11.02 13.94
C GLN A 612 -9.83 -10.79 12.51
N ASN A 613 -10.97 -10.13 12.37
CA ASN A 613 -11.75 -10.05 11.16
C ASN A 613 -11.84 -8.65 10.52
N PHE A 614 -11.02 -7.71 11.00
CA PHE A 614 -10.82 -6.41 10.37
C PHE A 614 -9.36 -6.28 9.94
N LEU A 615 -9.13 -6.43 8.62
CA LEU A 615 -7.82 -6.45 8.00
C LEU A 615 -7.66 -5.28 7.05
N THR A 616 -6.48 -4.68 7.03
CA THR A 616 -6.06 -3.78 5.96
C THR A 616 -4.76 -4.31 5.37
N PHE A 617 -4.80 -4.66 4.09
CA PHE A 617 -3.64 -5.04 3.30
C PHE A 617 -3.00 -3.79 2.73
N GLU A 618 -1.70 -3.62 2.97
CA GLU A 618 -0.93 -2.54 2.40
C GLU A 618 0.03 -3.11 1.36
N CYS A 619 -0.04 -2.58 0.14
CA CYS A 619 0.77 -3.05 -0.98
C CYS A 619 1.40 -1.87 -1.72
N SER A 620 2.66 -2.04 -2.10
CA SER A 620 3.39 -1.12 -2.98
C SER A 620 3.70 -1.79 -4.32
N ALA A 621 3.55 -1.05 -5.41
CA ALA A 621 3.97 -1.50 -6.74
C ALA A 621 5.47 -1.34 -6.97
N LEU A 622 6.21 -0.75 -6.01
CA LEU A 622 7.61 -0.39 -6.14
C LEU A 622 7.88 0.51 -7.36
N ASN A 623 6.94 1.42 -7.64
CA ASN A 623 7.10 2.38 -8.72
C ASN A 623 8.02 3.51 -8.28
N TYR A 624 9.32 3.36 -8.57
CA TYR A 624 10.34 4.36 -8.24
C TYR A 624 10.33 5.56 -9.20
N VAL A 625 9.72 5.41 -10.36
CA VAL A 625 9.64 6.44 -11.40
C VAL A 625 8.68 7.55 -10.99
N ASN A 626 7.47 7.17 -10.66
CA ASN A 626 6.41 8.05 -10.16
C ASN A 626 5.38 7.23 -9.39
N SER A 627 5.53 7.18 -8.06
CA SER A 627 4.64 6.39 -7.21
C SER A 627 3.18 6.86 -7.26
N GLU A 628 2.93 8.17 -7.41
CA GLU A 628 1.57 8.72 -7.47
C GLU A 628 0.80 8.30 -8.74
N ARG A 629 1.52 7.90 -9.79
CA ARG A 629 0.97 7.42 -11.04
C ARG A 629 0.77 5.91 -11.06
N THR A 630 0.51 5.32 -9.90
CA THR A 630 0.29 3.90 -9.76
C THR A 630 -1.20 3.61 -9.60
N TYR A 631 -1.72 2.78 -10.48
CA TYR A 631 -3.07 2.27 -10.43
C TYR A 631 -3.05 0.84 -9.91
N TYR A 632 -4.04 0.49 -9.10
CA TYR A 632 -4.18 -0.86 -8.56
C TYR A 632 -5.53 -1.44 -8.92
N ARG A 633 -5.55 -2.75 -9.17
CA ARG A 633 -6.76 -3.55 -9.08
C ARG A 633 -6.54 -4.65 -8.03
N TYR A 634 -7.56 -4.91 -7.24
CA TYR A 634 -7.48 -5.87 -6.15
C TYR A 634 -8.78 -6.66 -6.03
N GLN A 635 -8.71 -7.82 -5.40
CA GLN A 635 -9.84 -8.70 -5.17
C GLN A 635 -9.55 -9.60 -3.97
N LEU A 636 -10.51 -9.73 -3.06
CA LEU A 636 -10.52 -10.79 -2.04
C LEU A 636 -11.47 -11.89 -2.51
N GLU A 637 -10.92 -12.95 -3.10
CA GLU A 637 -11.71 -14.11 -3.52
C GLU A 637 -12.46 -14.70 -2.34
N GLY A 638 -13.74 -14.97 -2.52
CA GLY A 638 -14.65 -15.40 -1.46
C GLY A 638 -15.52 -14.27 -0.91
N ILE A 639 -15.18 -13.00 -1.18
CA ILE A 639 -15.96 -11.81 -0.82
C ILE A 639 -16.30 -11.00 -2.06
N ASP A 640 -15.29 -10.60 -2.85
CA ASP A 640 -15.48 -9.75 -4.02
C ASP A 640 -15.85 -10.60 -5.25
N GLN A 641 -16.92 -10.24 -5.94
CA GLN A 641 -17.39 -10.96 -7.13
C GLN A 641 -16.50 -10.68 -8.35
N GLN A 642 -15.84 -9.50 -8.40
CA GLN A 642 -15.01 -9.05 -9.51
C GLN A 642 -13.82 -8.24 -9.01
N TRP A 643 -12.87 -7.97 -9.90
CA TRP A 643 -11.78 -7.05 -9.62
C TRP A 643 -12.29 -5.65 -9.31
N MET A 644 -11.77 -5.08 -8.23
CA MET A 644 -12.02 -3.71 -7.80
C MET A 644 -10.85 -2.84 -8.22
N ASN A 645 -11.11 -1.66 -8.82
CA ASN A 645 -10.07 -0.69 -9.13
C ASN A 645 -9.92 0.29 -7.97
N ALA A 646 -8.69 0.62 -7.62
CA ALA A 646 -8.36 1.62 -6.62
C ALA A 646 -7.57 2.76 -7.25
N PHE A 647 -8.07 3.99 -7.04
CA PHE A 647 -7.47 5.23 -7.53
C PHE A 647 -7.21 6.17 -6.36
N ALA A 648 -6.42 7.20 -6.59
CA ALA A 648 -6.13 8.24 -5.60
C ALA A 648 -7.39 8.98 -5.08
N SER A 649 -8.51 8.92 -5.80
CA SER A 649 -9.79 9.55 -5.45
C SER A 649 -10.75 8.71 -4.60
N GLY A 650 -10.39 7.45 -4.28
CA GLY A 650 -11.03 6.62 -3.27
C GLY A 650 -12.54 6.35 -3.44
N GLN A 651 -12.93 5.44 -4.31
CA GLN A 651 -14.24 4.78 -4.22
C GLN A 651 -14.03 3.31 -3.80
N GLY A 652 -14.74 2.86 -2.78
CA GLY A 652 -14.70 1.48 -2.31
C GLY A 652 -13.98 1.28 -0.97
N ASN A 653 -13.59 0.03 -0.69
CA ASN A 653 -12.91 -0.37 0.55
C ASN A 653 -11.39 -0.13 0.51
N ALA A 654 -10.89 0.51 -0.53
CA ALA A 654 -9.47 0.77 -0.69
C ALA A 654 -9.18 2.25 -0.95
N THR A 655 -8.05 2.69 -0.43
CA THR A 655 -7.47 4.01 -0.71
C THR A 655 -6.10 3.85 -1.32
N VAL A 656 -5.75 4.74 -2.25
CA VAL A 656 -4.38 4.86 -2.75
C VAL A 656 -3.83 6.19 -2.28
N GLY A 657 -2.89 6.14 -1.35
CA GLY A 657 -2.19 7.32 -0.85
C GLY A 657 -0.73 7.27 -1.27
N ASN A 658 -0.27 8.31 -1.98
CA ASN A 658 1.11 8.43 -2.46
C ASN A 658 1.64 7.20 -3.24
N GLY A 659 0.75 6.45 -3.90
CA GLY A 659 1.15 5.25 -4.65
C GLY A 659 1.15 3.94 -3.85
N ILE A 660 0.62 3.94 -2.64
CA ILE A 660 0.42 2.73 -1.82
C ILE A 660 -1.06 2.38 -1.76
N LEU A 661 -1.38 1.13 -2.06
CA LEU A 661 -2.71 0.57 -1.89
C LEU A 661 -2.93 0.16 -0.44
N GLN A 662 -4.01 0.65 0.16
CA GLN A 662 -4.54 0.17 1.43
C GLN A 662 -5.96 -0.38 1.21
N ALA A 663 -6.10 -1.71 1.17
CA ALA A 663 -7.36 -2.39 0.98
C ALA A 663 -7.89 -2.93 2.33
N SER A 664 -9.02 -2.40 2.77
CA SER A 664 -9.60 -2.71 4.09
C SER A 664 -10.83 -3.58 3.96
N TYR A 665 -10.85 -4.66 4.70
CA TYR A 665 -11.98 -5.58 4.81
C TYR A 665 -12.40 -5.71 6.26
N THR A 666 -13.68 -5.49 6.50
CA THR A 666 -14.26 -5.51 7.84
C THR A 666 -15.25 -6.64 8.00
N ASN A 667 -15.30 -7.21 9.20
CA ASN A 667 -16.27 -8.26 9.56
C ASN A 667 -16.23 -9.49 8.66
N LEU A 668 -15.01 -9.93 8.30
CA LEU A 668 -14.81 -11.13 7.51
C LEU A 668 -15.30 -12.37 8.29
N PRO A 669 -16.18 -13.19 7.73
CA PRO A 669 -16.57 -14.43 8.36
C PRO A 669 -15.43 -15.45 8.39
N PRO A 670 -15.46 -16.46 9.28
CA PRO A 670 -14.54 -17.59 9.22
C PRO A 670 -14.61 -18.30 7.86
N GLY A 671 -13.43 -18.52 7.25
CA GLY A 671 -13.32 -19.07 5.91
C GLY A 671 -11.91 -18.98 5.36
N GLU A 672 -11.74 -19.44 4.14
CA GLU A 672 -10.50 -19.33 3.36
C GLU A 672 -10.70 -18.32 2.24
N TYR A 673 -9.76 -17.41 2.12
CA TYR A 673 -9.79 -16.30 1.17
C TYR A 673 -8.45 -16.18 0.45
N THR A 674 -8.45 -15.58 -0.73
CA THR A 674 -7.21 -15.22 -1.43
C THR A 674 -7.28 -13.74 -1.81
N PHE A 675 -6.43 -12.94 -1.17
CA PHE A 675 -6.24 -11.55 -1.59
C PHE A 675 -5.34 -11.51 -2.81
N LYS A 676 -5.79 -10.84 -3.86
CA LYS A 676 -5.07 -10.66 -5.12
C LYS A 676 -4.92 -9.19 -5.41
N VAL A 677 -3.74 -8.79 -5.87
CA VAL A 677 -3.45 -7.41 -6.27
C VAL A 677 -2.58 -7.39 -7.51
N ALA A 678 -2.89 -6.47 -8.42
CA ALA A 678 -2.07 -6.15 -9.59
C ALA A 678 -1.91 -4.63 -9.68
N ALA A 679 -0.81 -4.18 -10.28
CA ALA A 679 -0.51 -2.76 -10.46
C ALA A 679 -0.16 -2.43 -11.91
N SER A 680 -0.41 -1.18 -12.29
CA SER A 680 -0.07 -0.63 -13.60
C SER A 680 0.19 0.88 -13.50
N ASP A 681 0.91 1.44 -14.43
CA ASP A 681 1.03 2.88 -14.66
C ASP A 681 0.01 3.38 -15.70
N ASN A 682 -0.78 2.47 -16.27
CA ASN A 682 -1.80 2.75 -17.27
C ASN A 682 -3.08 1.94 -16.96
N LEU A 683 -4.22 2.61 -16.84
CA LEU A 683 -5.53 2.00 -16.56
C LEU A 683 -6.01 1.00 -17.62
N LEU A 684 -5.54 1.14 -18.85
CA LEU A 684 -5.95 0.31 -19.99
C LEU A 684 -5.08 -0.93 -20.18
N GLN A 685 -3.91 -1.00 -19.51
CA GLN A 685 -2.96 -2.09 -19.67
C GLN A 685 -2.59 -2.70 -18.33
N TRP A 686 -3.11 -3.87 -18.06
CA TRP A 686 -2.83 -4.61 -16.85
C TRP A 686 -1.86 -5.76 -17.11
N ASN A 687 -0.81 -5.86 -16.31
CA ASN A 687 0.14 -6.97 -16.34
C ASN A 687 -0.42 -8.21 -15.63
N ASP A 688 0.06 -9.38 -16.03
CA ASP A 688 -0.24 -10.66 -15.35
C ASP A 688 0.55 -10.86 -14.05
N ASN A 689 1.31 -9.85 -13.61
CA ASN A 689 2.08 -9.88 -12.37
C ASN A 689 1.18 -9.69 -11.15
N ILE A 690 0.45 -10.74 -10.79
CA ILE A 690 -0.49 -10.73 -9.68
C ILE A 690 0.19 -11.25 -8.42
N THR A 691 0.17 -10.46 -7.35
CA THR A 691 0.56 -10.92 -6.02
C THR A 691 -0.65 -11.52 -5.30
N LYS A 692 -0.46 -12.67 -4.65
CA LYS A 692 -1.50 -13.43 -3.96
C LYS A 692 -1.10 -13.70 -2.54
N ILE A 693 -2.06 -13.55 -1.63
CA ILE A 693 -1.91 -13.85 -0.21
C ILE A 693 -3.12 -14.70 0.21
N HIS A 694 -2.86 -15.88 0.75
CA HIS A 694 -3.89 -16.75 1.29
C HIS A 694 -4.21 -16.34 2.72
N VAL A 695 -5.50 -16.23 3.03
CA VAL A 695 -5.99 -15.80 4.34
C VAL A 695 -6.96 -16.83 4.86
N THR A 696 -6.62 -17.44 5.99
CA THR A 696 -7.48 -18.39 6.68
C THR A 696 -7.96 -17.80 8.00
N ILE A 697 -9.26 -17.56 8.11
CA ILE A 697 -9.89 -17.13 9.36
C ILE A 697 -10.56 -18.35 9.99
N HIS A 698 -10.00 -18.81 11.11
CA HIS A 698 -10.47 -20.01 11.80
C HIS A 698 -11.83 -19.77 12.47
N ALA A 699 -12.70 -20.76 12.37
CA ALA A 699 -13.97 -20.71 13.08
C ALA A 699 -13.77 -20.84 14.60
N PRO A 700 -14.59 -20.16 15.42
CA PRO A 700 -14.55 -20.34 16.86
C PRO A 700 -14.84 -21.81 17.20
N TRP A 701 -14.20 -22.32 18.28
CA TRP A 701 -14.27 -23.75 18.67
C TRP A 701 -15.70 -24.27 18.77
N TRP A 702 -16.65 -23.40 19.13
CA TRP A 702 -18.08 -23.78 19.26
C TRP A 702 -18.82 -23.86 17.90
N LYS A 703 -18.22 -23.43 16.80
CA LYS A 703 -18.74 -23.56 15.42
C LYS A 703 -17.95 -24.57 14.58
N THR A 704 -17.04 -25.31 15.19
CA THR A 704 -16.29 -26.35 14.48
C THR A 704 -17.15 -27.59 14.27
N THR A 705 -16.84 -28.40 13.25
CA THR A 705 -17.49 -29.71 13.03
C THR A 705 -17.44 -30.61 14.27
N THR A 706 -16.32 -30.58 14.98
CA THR A 706 -16.14 -31.29 16.25
C THR A 706 -17.13 -30.81 17.32
N ALA A 707 -17.36 -29.50 17.42
CA ALA A 707 -18.32 -28.94 18.37
C ALA A 707 -19.75 -29.35 18.01
N TYR A 708 -20.12 -29.32 16.72
CA TYR A 708 -21.45 -29.81 16.29
C TYR A 708 -21.66 -31.27 16.58
N VAL A 709 -20.63 -32.12 16.39
CA VAL A 709 -20.69 -33.54 16.78
C VAL A 709 -20.89 -33.65 18.30
N LEU A 710 -20.14 -32.88 19.11
CA LEU A 710 -20.32 -32.87 20.57
C LEU A 710 -21.71 -32.38 20.98
N TYR A 711 -22.25 -31.35 20.32
CA TYR A 711 -23.63 -30.90 20.58
C TYR A 711 -24.65 -31.97 20.22
N THR A 712 -24.47 -32.65 19.09
CA THR A 712 -25.34 -33.74 18.69
C THR A 712 -25.31 -34.89 19.71
N VAL A 713 -24.13 -35.29 20.16
CA VAL A 713 -23.96 -36.30 21.21
C VAL A 713 -24.59 -35.86 22.52
N PHE A 714 -24.41 -34.60 22.90
CA PHE A 714 -25.00 -34.02 24.10
C PHE A 714 -26.52 -34.02 24.04
N VAL A 715 -27.11 -33.63 22.93
CA VAL A 715 -28.56 -33.69 22.70
C VAL A 715 -29.06 -35.13 22.79
N LEU A 716 -28.36 -36.06 22.15
CA LEU A 716 -28.70 -37.51 22.24
C LEU A 716 -28.66 -38.02 23.71
N LEU A 717 -27.66 -37.61 24.49
CA LEU A 717 -27.57 -37.97 25.90
C LEU A 717 -28.72 -37.41 26.72
N ILE A 718 -29.15 -36.15 26.45
CA ILE A 718 -30.32 -35.52 27.09
C ILE A 718 -31.58 -36.31 26.70
N VAL A 719 -31.77 -36.67 25.43
CA VAL A 719 -32.92 -37.46 24.99
C VAL A 719 -32.92 -38.82 25.69
N LEU A 720 -31.78 -39.53 25.75
CA LEU A 720 -31.63 -40.81 26.43
C LEU A 720 -31.92 -40.69 27.94
N ALA A 721 -31.41 -39.62 28.58
CA ALA A 721 -31.68 -39.33 29.96
C ALA A 721 -33.18 -39.07 30.22
N SER A 722 -33.82 -38.31 29.32
CA SER A 722 -35.26 -38.00 29.36
C SER A 722 -36.10 -39.29 29.17
N ILE A 723 -35.70 -40.14 28.22
CA ILE A 723 -36.36 -41.47 28.04
C ILE A 723 -36.18 -42.33 29.28
N ARG A 724 -35.00 -42.39 29.87
CA ARG A 724 -34.75 -43.13 31.13
C ARG A 724 -35.58 -42.60 32.28
N LEU A 725 -35.66 -41.24 32.45
CA LEU A 725 -36.51 -40.62 33.44
C LEU A 725 -37.98 -40.92 33.23
N TYR A 726 -38.44 -40.86 31.97
CA TYR A 726 -39.79 -41.23 31.57
C TYR A 726 -40.11 -42.69 31.92
N ILE A 727 -39.22 -43.62 31.53
CA ILE A 727 -39.36 -45.05 31.86
C ILE A 727 -39.32 -45.28 33.38
N TYR A 728 -38.46 -44.58 34.10
CA TYR A 728 -38.41 -44.61 35.56
C TYR A 728 -39.72 -44.13 36.20
N GLN A 729 -40.23 -42.99 35.73
CA GLN A 729 -41.52 -42.48 36.22
C GLN A 729 -42.67 -43.36 35.85
N THR A 730 -42.68 -43.96 34.65
CA THR A 730 -43.74 -44.92 34.22
C THR A 730 -43.67 -46.16 35.01
N LYS A 731 -42.47 -46.75 35.27
CA LYS A 731 -42.29 -47.91 36.18
C LYS A 731 -42.70 -47.60 37.60
N LYS A 732 -42.48 -46.38 38.11
CA LYS A 732 -42.90 -45.94 39.42
C LYS A 732 -44.42 -45.81 39.50
N LYS A 733 -45.07 -45.27 38.46
CA LYS A 733 -46.53 -45.20 38.35
C LYS A 733 -47.16 -46.60 38.26
N MET A 734 -46.60 -47.50 37.42
CA MET A 734 -47.09 -48.90 37.34
C MET A 734 -46.92 -49.66 38.61
N LYS A 735 -45.79 -49.44 39.35
CA LYS A 735 -45.62 -50.05 40.67
C LYS A 735 -46.61 -49.51 41.69
N GLN A 736 -47.02 -48.25 41.64
CA GLN A 736 -48.03 -47.64 42.45
C GLN A 736 -49.43 -48.23 42.08
N GLN A 737 -49.77 -48.24 40.80
CA GLN A 737 -51.02 -48.84 40.32
C GLN A 737 -51.12 -50.34 40.70
N HIS A 738 -50.06 -51.09 40.59
CA HIS A 738 -50.02 -52.49 40.95
C HIS A 738 -50.14 -52.68 42.48
N LYS A 739 -49.63 -51.76 43.31
CA LYS A 739 -49.86 -51.75 44.75
C LYS A 739 -51.30 -51.38 45.10
N GLU A 740 -51.92 -50.44 44.38
CA GLU A 740 -53.30 -50.07 44.51
C GLU A 740 -54.24 -51.22 44.10
N GLU A 741 -53.93 -51.89 43.01
CA GLU A 741 -54.67 -53.13 42.59
C GLU A 741 -54.57 -54.22 43.63
N ILE A 742 -53.39 -54.53 44.15
CA ILE A 742 -53.18 -55.51 45.21
C ILE A 742 -53.92 -55.12 46.48
N LEU A 743 -53.92 -53.75 46.76
CA LEU A 743 -54.64 -53.26 47.93
C LEU A 743 -56.14 -53.33 47.75
N LEU A 744 -56.66 -53.06 46.56
CA LEU A 744 -58.05 -53.20 46.22
C LEU A 744 -58.50 -54.71 46.23
N LEU A 745 -57.65 -55.60 45.73
CA LEU A 745 -57.89 -57.06 45.83
C LEU A 745 -57.90 -57.51 47.27
N ARG A 746 -57.02 -56.98 48.13
CA ARG A 746 -56.94 -57.30 49.53
C ARG A 746 -58.13 -56.71 50.30
N ILE A 747 -58.61 -55.55 49.95
CA ILE A 747 -59.80 -54.88 50.44
C ILE A 747 -61.03 -55.70 49.97
N ARG A 748 -61.11 -56.16 48.77
CA ARG A 748 -62.17 -57.02 48.24
C ARG A 748 -62.23 -58.32 48.98
N ASN A 749 -61.06 -58.99 49.16
CA ASN A 749 -60.98 -60.24 49.94
C ASN A 749 -61.32 -60.03 51.43
N LEU A 750 -60.97 -58.88 52.00
CA LEU A 750 -61.34 -58.51 53.34
C LEU A 750 -62.88 -58.25 53.47
N ILE A 751 -63.44 -57.57 52.47
CA ILE A 751 -64.86 -57.31 52.39
C ILE A 751 -65.63 -58.64 52.19
N GLU A 752 -65.14 -59.63 51.38
CA GLU A 752 -65.71 -60.96 51.28
C GLU A 752 -65.62 -61.75 52.62
N GLN A 753 -64.45 -61.59 53.27
CA GLN A 753 -64.29 -62.20 54.65
C GLN A 753 -65.17 -61.47 55.69
N CYS A 754 -65.34 -60.15 55.60
CA CYS A 754 -66.26 -59.48 56.49
C CYS A 754 -67.73 -59.81 56.19
N ASN A 755 -68.08 -59.95 54.94
CA ASN A 755 -69.45 -60.38 54.54
C ASN A 755 -69.70 -61.84 54.92
N SER A 756 -68.71 -62.72 54.95
CA SER A 756 -68.80 -64.05 55.46
C SER A 756 -68.93 -64.08 57.05
N TYR A 757 -68.19 -63.20 57.71
CA TYR A 757 -68.30 -62.92 59.17
C TYR A 757 -69.55 -62.27 59.57
N GLU A 758 -70.15 -61.34 58.82
CA GLU A 758 -71.41 -60.76 59.08
C GLU A 758 -72.56 -61.74 58.85
N ALA A 759 -72.38 -62.68 57.91
CA ALA A 759 -73.36 -63.80 57.75
C ALA A 759 -73.34 -64.77 58.92
N GLU A 760 -72.15 -64.99 59.53
CA GLU A 760 -72.03 -65.78 60.74
C GLU A 760 -72.42 -65.03 62.07
N GLN A 761 -72.27 -63.66 62.12
CA GLN A 761 -72.73 -62.91 63.29
C GLN A 761 -74.16 -62.56 63.26
N LYS A 762 -74.86 -62.48 62.14
CA LYS A 762 -76.32 -62.38 62.04
C LYS A 762 -77.10 -63.54 62.59
N ALA A 763 -76.37 -64.67 62.92
CA ALA A 763 -76.84 -65.83 63.54
C ALA A 763 -76.59 -65.83 65.08
N ARG A 764 -75.89 -64.94 65.66
CA ARG A 764 -75.57 -64.82 67.10
C ARG A 764 -75.56 -63.45 67.57
N SER A 765 -76.66 -62.82 67.83
CA SER A 765 -76.85 -61.83 68.91
C SER A 765 -77.85 -60.81 68.66
N GLU A 766 -79.04 -61.12 69.03
CA GLU A 766 -79.87 -60.21 69.82
C GLU A 766 -79.25 -60.25 71.26
N LYS A 767 -78.65 -59.21 71.72
CA LYS A 767 -78.74 -58.70 73.11
C LYS A 767 -77.62 -57.66 73.47
N LYS A 768 -78.17 -56.50 73.83
CA LYS A 768 -77.66 -55.55 74.87
C LYS A 768 -76.56 -54.59 74.47
N SER A 769 -77.02 -53.40 74.26
CA SER A 769 -76.95 -52.17 75.09
C SER A 769 -75.64 -51.60 75.54
N HIS A 770 -75.38 -50.36 75.10
CA HIS A 770 -74.86 -49.18 75.66
C HIS A 770 -74.11 -49.21 77.09
N PRO A 771 -73.46 -48.13 77.51
CA PRO A 771 -72.80 -46.97 76.83
C PRO A 771 -71.45 -46.51 77.50
N SER A 772 -70.94 -45.35 77.04
CA SER A 772 -70.24 -44.25 77.76
C SER A 772 -68.70 -44.22 77.75
N VAL A 773 -68.12 -43.22 77.18
CA VAL A 773 -67.67 -41.95 77.79
C VAL A 773 -66.14 -41.97 78.12
N CYS A 774 -65.52 -40.89 77.64
CA CYS A 774 -64.48 -40.00 78.16
C CYS A 774 -63.03 -40.42 78.11
N ASP A 775 -62.36 -39.73 77.59
CA ASP A 775 -61.52 -38.54 77.95
C ASP A 775 -60.01 -38.74 78.08
N ARG A 776 -59.39 -37.82 77.46
CA ARG A 776 -58.20 -37.07 77.84
C ARG A 776 -56.81 -37.63 77.85
N ASN A 777 -56.08 -36.82 77.07
CA ASN A 777 -54.90 -36.06 77.52
C ASN A 777 -53.57 -36.78 77.64
N GLU A 778 -52.75 -36.10 76.97
CA GLU A 778 -51.43 -35.34 77.35
C GLU A 778 -50.15 -36.19 77.31
N THR A 779 -49.34 -35.51 76.63
CA THR A 779 -48.00 -34.91 76.88
C THR A 779 -46.77 -35.77 76.68
N ALA A 780 -45.97 -35.14 75.87
CA ALA A 780 -44.61 -34.65 76.12
C ALA A 780 -43.47 -35.67 76.15
N ASP A 781 -42.57 -35.18 75.45
CA ASP A 781 -41.13 -34.93 75.68
C ASP A 781 -40.07 -35.97 75.40
N ASP A 782 -39.16 -35.39 74.71
CA ASP A 782 -37.74 -35.27 74.94
C ASP A 782 -36.74 -36.26 74.36
N ASN A 783 -35.85 -35.52 73.58
CA ASN A 783 -34.38 -35.66 73.61
C ASN A 783 -33.65 -36.98 73.20
N GLU A 784 -32.82 -36.88 72.27
CA GLU A 784 -31.35 -36.61 72.37
C GLU A 784 -30.61 -36.94 71.06
N LYS A 785 -29.79 -35.98 70.73
CA LYS A 785 -28.54 -36.14 69.92
C LYS A 785 -27.59 -37.04 70.75
N PRO A 786 -26.44 -37.51 70.24
CA PRO A 786 -25.49 -36.80 69.35
C PRO A 786 -24.55 -37.65 68.48
N ASN A 787 -23.77 -36.85 67.73
CA ASN A 787 -22.30 -37.02 67.29
C ASN A 787 -21.97 -38.28 66.41
N GLY A 788 -21.17 -38.09 65.40
CA GLY A 788 -20.06 -37.25 65.06
C GLY A 788 -19.16 -37.95 64.10
N ILE A 789 -18.32 -37.20 63.44
CA ILE A 789 -17.03 -37.43 62.86
C ILE A 789 -17.00 -37.34 61.29
N GLU A 790 -16.48 -36.20 60.87
CA GLU A 790 -15.63 -35.97 59.67
C GLU A 790 -14.36 -36.84 59.72
N PRO A 791 -13.50 -36.94 58.74
CA PRO A 791 -13.10 -35.88 57.75
C PRO A 791 -12.63 -36.35 56.39
N ASP A 792 -12.29 -35.32 55.61
CA ASP A 792 -11.22 -35.15 54.65
C ASP A 792 -11.37 -35.76 53.22
N SER A 793 -11.32 -34.99 52.18
CA SER A 793 -10.31 -34.13 51.62
C SER A 793 -10.49 -33.92 50.11
N ALA A 794 -10.16 -32.75 49.74
CA ALA A 794 -9.48 -32.31 48.50
C ALA A 794 -10.28 -32.01 47.22
N GLU A 795 -10.43 -30.71 47.05
CA GLU A 795 -10.05 -29.89 45.88
C GLU A 795 -10.43 -30.33 44.48
N SER A 796 -11.26 -29.62 43.86
CA SER A 796 -10.87 -28.86 42.67
C SER A 796 -11.90 -27.81 42.31
N ASN A 797 -11.48 -26.59 42.49
CA ASN A 797 -12.07 -25.36 41.95
C ASN A 797 -12.23 -25.43 40.45
N ARG A 798 -13.38 -25.12 39.94
CA ARG A 798 -13.57 -24.39 38.68
C ARG A 798 -14.68 -23.39 38.87
N THR A 799 -14.21 -22.17 39.01
CA THR A 799 -14.93 -20.91 38.99
C THR A 799 -15.77 -20.79 37.72
N VAL A 800 -17.05 -20.82 37.87
CA VAL A 800 -17.98 -20.26 36.91
C VAL A 800 -18.00 -18.78 37.20
N GLN A 801 -17.43 -18.00 36.29
CA GLN A 801 -17.61 -16.53 36.33
C GLN A 801 -19.09 -16.24 36.12
N ASN A 802 -19.75 -15.91 37.20
CA ASN A 802 -21.00 -15.18 37.16
C ASN A 802 -20.73 -13.79 36.55
N ILE A 803 -21.42 -13.47 35.48
CA ILE A 803 -21.62 -12.08 35.08
C ILE A 803 -22.39 -11.44 36.24
N PRO A 804 -21.88 -10.41 36.90
CA PRO A 804 -22.63 -9.74 37.94
C PRO A 804 -23.86 -9.09 37.29
N GLU A 805 -25.03 -9.36 37.83
CA GLU A 805 -26.18 -8.48 37.63
C GLU A 805 -25.74 -7.09 38.08
N PRO A 806 -26.02 -6.03 37.31
CA PRO A 806 -25.62 -4.67 37.72
C PRO A 806 -26.24 -4.33 39.05
N ASP A 807 -25.44 -3.85 39.98
CA ASP A 807 -25.87 -3.34 41.25
C ASP A 807 -27.06 -2.40 41.06
N SER A 808 -28.02 -2.41 41.97
CA SER A 808 -29.23 -1.56 41.88
C SER A 808 -28.88 -0.07 41.69
N ALA A 809 -27.72 0.37 42.15
CA ALA A 809 -27.18 1.72 41.98
C ALA A 809 -26.66 1.99 40.53
N GLU A 810 -26.14 0.99 39.87
CA GLU A 810 -25.65 1.11 38.49
C GLU A 810 -26.80 1.11 37.47
N SER A 811 -27.81 0.31 37.74
CA SER A 811 -29.08 0.32 36.98
C SER A 811 -29.80 1.65 37.12
N ALA A 812 -29.87 2.21 38.33
CA ALA A 812 -30.47 3.52 38.60
C ALA A 812 -29.71 4.64 37.87
N PHE A 813 -28.36 4.60 37.85
CA PHE A 813 -27.55 5.56 37.11
C PHE A 813 -27.82 5.51 35.60
N LEU A 814 -27.90 4.32 34.99
CA LEU A 814 -28.18 4.19 33.56
C LEU A 814 -29.57 4.72 33.22
N VAL A 815 -30.59 4.39 34.03
CA VAL A 815 -31.96 4.92 33.87
C VAL A 815 -31.95 6.44 33.93
N GLN A 816 -31.31 7.03 34.93
CA GLN A 816 -31.20 8.48 35.07
C GLN A 816 -30.46 9.13 33.89
N ALA A 817 -29.37 8.52 33.42
CA ALA A 817 -28.62 9.01 32.25
C ALA A 817 -29.45 8.96 30.95
N ILE A 818 -30.24 7.91 30.75
CA ILE A 818 -31.16 7.79 29.62
C ILE A 818 -32.23 8.85 29.69
N GLU A 819 -32.94 8.98 30.85
CA GLU A 819 -33.99 9.97 31.06
C GLU A 819 -33.53 11.41 30.81
N LEU A 820 -32.29 11.75 31.25
CA LEU A 820 -31.72 13.08 31.01
C LEU A 820 -31.46 13.35 29.53
N VAL A 821 -30.97 12.36 28.79
CA VAL A 821 -30.78 12.49 27.34
C VAL A 821 -32.13 12.56 26.61
N GLU A 822 -33.10 11.74 27.00
CA GLU A 822 -34.46 11.74 26.43
C GLU A 822 -35.19 13.05 26.68
N LYS A 823 -35.05 13.61 27.87
CA LYS A 823 -35.63 14.93 28.26
C LYS A 823 -35.09 16.08 27.43
N ASN A 824 -33.86 15.97 26.95
CA ASN A 824 -33.15 17.03 26.19
C ASN A 824 -32.90 16.63 24.70
N LEU A 825 -33.75 15.77 24.17
CA LEU A 825 -33.57 15.28 22.77
C LEU A 825 -33.70 16.39 21.75
N ASP A 826 -34.59 17.33 21.94
CA ASP A 826 -34.87 18.47 21.05
C ASP A 826 -33.87 19.62 21.18
N VAL A 827 -33.05 19.60 22.23
CA VAL A 827 -32.02 20.61 22.44
C VAL A 827 -30.86 20.35 21.52
N ASN A 828 -30.78 21.16 20.44
CA ASN A 828 -29.66 21.10 19.50
C ASN A 828 -28.38 21.52 20.22
N GLY A 829 -27.43 20.57 20.38
CA GLY A 829 -26.16 20.80 21.04
C GLY A 829 -26.08 20.27 22.47
N TYR A 830 -27.05 19.48 22.97
CA TYR A 830 -26.90 18.80 24.27
C TYR A 830 -25.65 17.90 24.22
N SER A 831 -24.66 18.32 24.96
CA SER A 831 -23.29 17.79 24.88
C SER A 831 -22.94 16.86 26.03
N VAL A 832 -21.81 16.15 25.93
CA VAL A 832 -21.24 15.32 26.97
C VAL A 832 -20.97 16.15 28.24
N GLU A 833 -20.60 17.41 28.10
CA GLU A 833 -20.36 18.35 29.21
C GLU A 833 -21.67 18.70 29.93
N GLN A 834 -22.76 18.82 29.21
CA GLN A 834 -24.08 19.07 29.79
C GLN A 834 -24.58 17.83 30.50
N LEU A 835 -24.52 16.66 29.89
CA LEU A 835 -24.90 15.40 30.54
C LEU A 835 -24.06 15.14 31.80
N SER A 836 -22.77 15.44 31.79
CA SER A 836 -21.91 15.26 32.96
C SER A 836 -22.28 16.20 34.08
N ARG A 837 -22.68 17.45 33.80
CA ARG A 837 -23.16 18.43 34.77
C ARG A 837 -24.53 18.00 35.38
N ASP A 838 -25.44 17.56 34.52
CA ASP A 838 -26.78 17.15 34.93
C ASP A 838 -26.75 15.88 35.80
N LEU A 839 -25.75 15.03 35.59
CA LEU A 839 -25.46 13.87 36.45
C LEU A 839 -24.57 14.18 37.66
N CYS A 840 -24.19 15.44 37.86
CA CYS A 840 -23.29 15.88 38.94
C CYS A 840 -21.95 15.11 38.96
N MET A 841 -21.38 14.82 37.77
CA MET A 841 -20.15 14.04 37.61
C MET A 841 -19.12 14.81 36.79
N GLU A 842 -17.83 14.54 36.99
CA GLU A 842 -16.78 14.98 36.09
C GLU A 842 -16.87 14.22 34.75
N ARG A 843 -16.50 14.90 33.67
CA ARG A 843 -16.49 14.33 32.33
C ARG A 843 -15.69 13.01 32.24
N THR A 844 -14.53 12.95 32.89
CA THR A 844 -13.71 11.74 32.98
C THR A 844 -14.37 10.62 33.76
N GLY A 845 -15.11 10.97 34.83
CA GLY A 845 -15.92 10.04 35.64
C GLY A 845 -17.07 9.44 34.83
N LEU A 846 -17.80 10.27 34.09
CA LEU A 846 -18.87 9.85 33.20
C LEU A 846 -18.33 8.92 32.09
N TYR A 847 -17.17 9.30 31.46
CA TYR A 847 -16.54 8.48 30.46
C TYR A 847 -16.20 7.09 30.99
N ARG A 848 -15.47 7.00 32.10
CA ARG A 848 -15.10 5.72 32.71
C ARG A 848 -16.34 4.88 33.06
N LYS A 849 -17.36 5.48 33.63
CA LYS A 849 -18.55 4.76 34.06
C LYS A 849 -19.36 4.21 32.92
N LEU A 850 -19.56 4.98 31.83
CA LEU A 850 -20.26 4.52 30.64
C LEU A 850 -19.47 3.48 29.83
N VAL A 851 -18.13 3.61 29.73
CA VAL A 851 -17.31 2.60 29.12
C VAL A 851 -17.31 1.30 29.92
N THR A 852 -17.23 1.38 31.24
CA THR A 852 -17.28 0.16 32.09
C THR A 852 -18.64 -0.56 32.00
N LEU A 853 -19.75 0.19 31.98
CA LEU A 853 -21.10 -0.40 32.01
C LEU A 853 -21.62 -0.82 30.64
N LEU A 854 -21.27 -0.08 29.57
CA LEU A 854 -21.88 -0.24 28.24
C LEU A 854 -20.85 -0.40 27.12
N ASP A 855 -19.57 -0.33 27.41
CA ASP A 855 -18.48 -0.27 26.43
C ASP A 855 -18.69 0.83 25.37
N GLN A 856 -19.23 1.98 25.79
CA GLN A 856 -19.56 3.08 24.91
C GLN A 856 -19.04 4.41 25.46
N SER A 857 -18.49 5.25 24.55
CA SER A 857 -18.17 6.62 24.92
C SER A 857 -19.44 7.44 25.17
N PRO A 858 -19.41 8.46 26.04
CA PRO A 858 -20.58 9.30 26.33
C PRO A 858 -21.20 9.97 25.10
N SER A 859 -20.38 10.35 24.11
CA SER A 859 -20.87 10.92 22.86
C SER A 859 -21.61 9.88 21.99
N LEU A 860 -21.11 8.64 22.00
CA LEU A 860 -21.76 7.52 21.33
C LEU A 860 -23.05 7.14 22.04
N PHE A 861 -23.07 7.15 23.36
CA PHE A 861 -24.25 6.91 24.18
C PHE A 861 -25.39 7.90 23.87
N ILE A 862 -25.11 9.21 23.88
CA ILE A 862 -26.09 10.24 23.52
C ILE A 862 -26.58 10.04 22.09
N ARG A 863 -25.66 9.79 21.14
CA ARG A 863 -25.99 9.55 19.74
C ARG A 863 -26.91 8.34 19.54
N ASN A 864 -26.65 7.26 20.25
CA ASN A 864 -27.43 6.03 20.13
C ASN A 864 -28.85 6.20 20.65
N ILE A 865 -29.05 6.90 21.78
CA ILE A 865 -30.40 7.22 22.27
C ILE A 865 -31.16 8.09 21.29
N ARG A 866 -30.52 9.12 20.71
CA ARG A 866 -31.10 9.97 19.66
C ARG A 866 -31.48 9.16 18.41
N LEU A 867 -30.63 8.20 18.00
CA LEU A 867 -30.93 7.33 16.84
C LEU A 867 -32.08 6.35 17.15
N GLN A 868 -32.17 5.82 18.37
CA GLN A 868 -33.30 4.98 18.78
C GLN A 868 -34.63 5.76 18.76
N ARG A 869 -34.61 7.01 19.22
CA ARG A 869 -35.78 7.87 19.16
C ARG A 869 -36.15 8.24 17.72
N ALA A 870 -35.15 8.52 16.90
CA ALA A 870 -35.37 8.76 15.47
C ALA A 870 -36.00 7.54 14.78
N ALA A 871 -35.55 6.32 15.11
CA ALA A 871 -36.13 5.08 14.59
C ALA A 871 -37.61 4.91 14.98
N GLN A 872 -37.99 5.24 16.21
CA GLN A 872 -39.39 5.23 16.66
C GLN A 872 -40.23 6.22 15.88
N LEU A 873 -39.77 7.47 15.72
CA LEU A 873 -40.50 8.50 14.96
C LEU A 873 -40.60 8.16 13.46
N LEU A 874 -39.58 7.51 12.89
CA LEU A 874 -39.63 7.00 11.51
C LEU A 874 -40.64 5.85 11.36
N ALA A 875 -40.77 4.98 12.35
CA ALA A 875 -41.74 3.89 12.34
C ALA A 875 -43.18 4.41 12.43
N GLU A 876 -43.39 5.51 13.17
CA GLU A 876 -44.69 6.18 13.21
C GLU A 876 -45.10 6.79 11.85
N GLY A 877 -44.13 7.17 11.02
CA GLY A 877 -44.33 7.61 9.63
C GLY A 877 -45.07 8.92 9.45
N LYS A 878 -45.13 9.77 10.51
CA LYS A 878 -45.90 11.03 10.52
C LYS A 878 -45.08 12.28 10.21
N LEU A 879 -43.74 12.18 10.34
CA LEU A 879 -42.79 13.27 10.25
C LEU A 879 -41.79 13.06 9.11
N SER A 880 -41.29 14.15 8.53
CA SER A 880 -40.23 14.12 7.56
C SER A 880 -38.85 13.85 8.26
N VAL A 881 -37.91 13.34 7.50
CA VAL A 881 -36.55 13.08 8.02
C VAL A 881 -35.89 14.36 8.58
N THR A 882 -36.21 15.51 8.02
CA THR A 882 -35.71 16.81 8.49
C THR A 882 -36.31 17.19 9.84
N GLU A 883 -37.63 17.05 9.99
CA GLU A 883 -38.31 17.30 11.27
C GLU A 883 -37.88 16.30 12.35
N ILE A 884 -37.60 15.05 11.99
CA ILE A 884 -37.08 14.05 12.90
C ILE A 884 -35.66 14.41 13.37
N ALA A 885 -34.80 14.90 12.44
CA ALA A 885 -33.44 15.36 12.80
C ALA A 885 -33.52 16.51 13.82
N GLU A 886 -34.40 17.47 13.63
CA GLU A 886 -34.61 18.60 14.55
C GLU A 886 -35.13 18.11 15.92
N ARG A 887 -36.14 17.24 15.94
CA ARG A 887 -36.74 16.71 17.17
C ARG A 887 -35.85 15.74 17.95
N THR A 888 -34.84 15.22 17.31
CA THR A 888 -33.87 14.30 17.93
C THR A 888 -32.51 14.94 18.14
N GLY A 889 -32.39 16.26 17.93
CA GLY A 889 -31.21 17.05 18.22
C GLY A 889 -30.01 16.78 17.32
N PHE A 890 -30.22 16.32 16.08
CA PHE A 890 -29.16 16.22 15.06
C PHE A 890 -29.00 17.56 14.36
N SER A 891 -27.75 17.94 14.09
CA SER A 891 -27.40 19.20 13.45
C SER A 891 -27.91 19.30 12.00
N SER A 892 -28.15 18.19 11.32
CA SER A 892 -28.70 18.13 9.96
C SER A 892 -29.32 16.78 9.66
N SER A 893 -30.28 16.76 8.71
CA SER A 893 -30.88 15.52 8.19
C SER A 893 -29.87 14.62 7.49
N SER A 894 -28.84 15.19 6.88
CA SER A 894 -27.74 14.45 6.25
C SER A 894 -26.89 13.71 7.29
N TYR A 895 -26.57 14.38 8.40
CA TYR A 895 -25.82 13.77 9.50
C TYR A 895 -26.63 12.69 10.21
N LEU A 896 -27.93 12.93 10.45
CA LEU A 896 -28.85 11.89 10.92
C LEU A 896 -28.84 10.68 10.00
N SER A 897 -28.98 10.89 8.69
CA SER A 897 -29.05 9.81 7.69
C SER A 897 -27.79 8.96 7.68
N LYS A 898 -26.62 9.59 7.79
CA LYS A 898 -25.32 8.90 7.86
C LYS A 898 -25.25 8.05 9.14
N CYS A 899 -25.49 8.62 10.31
CA CYS A 899 -25.41 7.90 11.57
C CYS A 899 -26.48 6.80 11.67
N PHE A 900 -27.66 7.04 11.08
CA PHE A 900 -28.75 6.07 11.04
C PHE A 900 -28.40 4.87 10.17
N GLN A 901 -27.80 5.12 9.00
CA GLN A 901 -27.31 4.07 8.11
C GLN A 901 -26.18 3.25 8.73
N GLU A 902 -25.27 3.91 9.49
CA GLU A 902 -24.23 3.24 10.25
C GLU A 902 -24.81 2.29 11.31
N MET A 903 -25.88 2.67 11.99
CA MET A 903 -26.48 1.89 13.10
C MET A 903 -27.49 0.82 12.65
N TYR A 904 -28.34 1.15 11.68
CA TYR A 904 -29.47 0.31 11.26
C TYR A 904 -29.27 -0.35 9.90
N GLY A 905 -28.15 -0.07 9.20
CA GLY A 905 -27.80 -0.69 7.91
C GLY A 905 -28.65 -0.23 6.74
N CYS A 906 -29.59 0.72 6.92
CA CYS A 906 -30.45 1.24 5.88
C CYS A 906 -30.71 2.74 6.08
N ARG A 907 -31.16 3.44 5.03
CA ARG A 907 -31.51 4.86 5.11
C ARG A 907 -32.80 5.08 5.90
N PRO A 908 -32.98 6.24 6.55
CA PRO A 908 -34.22 6.57 7.25
C PRO A 908 -35.51 6.38 6.43
N SER A 909 -35.49 6.75 5.14
CA SER A 909 -36.63 6.56 4.21
C SER A 909 -36.95 5.08 3.99
N GLU A 910 -35.95 4.26 3.80
CA GLU A 910 -36.08 2.81 3.62
C GLU A 910 -36.63 2.12 4.89
N TYR A 911 -36.18 2.61 6.04
CA TYR A 911 -36.64 2.12 7.35
C TYR A 911 -38.13 2.41 7.57
N THR A 912 -38.59 3.61 7.18
CA THR A 912 -40.02 4.00 7.24
C THR A 912 -40.88 3.12 6.33
N GLU A 913 -40.41 2.82 5.10
CA GLU A 913 -41.13 1.91 4.19
C GLU A 913 -41.18 0.48 4.74
N LYS A 914 -40.10 0.00 5.32
CA LYS A 914 -40.03 -1.34 5.93
C LYS A 914 -40.98 -1.46 7.13
N ALA A 915 -41.01 -0.46 7.99
CA ALA A 915 -41.93 -0.39 9.13
C ALA A 915 -43.40 -0.36 8.68
N LYS A 916 -43.74 0.39 7.65
CA LYS A 916 -45.09 0.41 7.06
C LYS A 916 -45.52 -0.95 6.48
N ARG A 917 -44.61 -1.68 5.83
CA ARG A 917 -44.86 -3.04 5.32
C ARG A 917 -45.12 -4.02 6.43
N MET A 918 -44.28 -4.00 7.47
CA MET A 918 -44.46 -4.88 8.65
C MET A 918 -45.76 -4.61 9.39
N GLY A 919 -46.18 -3.33 9.55
CA GLY A 919 -47.48 -2.97 10.14
C GLY A 919 -48.67 -3.39 9.29
N GLN A 920 -48.53 -3.41 7.96
CA GLN A 920 -49.57 -3.93 7.05
C GLN A 920 -49.67 -5.46 7.08
N GLU A 921 -48.55 -6.17 7.24
CA GLU A 921 -48.51 -7.63 7.40
C GLU A 921 -49.10 -8.05 8.75
N GLU A 922 -48.80 -7.33 9.82
CA GLU A 922 -49.37 -7.58 11.14
C GLU A 922 -50.88 -7.33 11.21
N ASN A 923 -51.35 -6.30 10.51
CA ASN A 923 -52.78 -6.05 10.37
C ASN A 923 -53.48 -7.08 9.47
N ARG A 924 -52.80 -7.61 8.44
CA ARG A 924 -53.28 -8.76 7.64
C ARG A 924 -53.30 -10.05 8.43
N ALA A 925 -52.32 -10.29 9.27
CA ALA A 925 -52.28 -11.47 10.14
C ALA A 925 -53.40 -11.40 11.21
N LYS A 926 -53.69 -10.21 11.75
CA LYS A 926 -54.77 -10.00 12.71
C LYS A 926 -56.18 -10.10 12.02
N ALA A 927 -56.29 -9.67 10.77
CA ALA A 927 -57.53 -9.86 9.98
C ALA A 927 -57.73 -11.31 9.55
N GLY A 928 -56.67 -12.07 9.28
CA GLY A 928 -56.74 -13.50 8.96
C GLY A 928 -57.04 -14.40 10.16
N GLN A 929 -56.80 -13.95 11.39
CA GLN A 929 -57.23 -14.65 12.64
C GLN A 929 -58.69 -14.41 13.02
N ALA A 930 -59.31 -13.36 12.53
CA ALA A 930 -60.72 -13.07 12.76
C ALA A 930 -61.69 -13.80 11.79
N GLU A 931 -61.18 -14.39 10.71
CA GLU A 931 -61.98 -15.18 9.72
C GLU A 931 -61.98 -16.69 10.00
N ASN A 932 -61.21 -17.20 10.99
CA ASN A 932 -61.14 -18.63 11.27
C ASN A 932 -61.99 -19.11 12.47
N GLU A 933 -62.93 -18.28 12.97
CA GLU A 933 -63.94 -18.73 13.92
C GLU A 933 -65.35 -18.62 13.33
N LYS A 934 -65.76 -19.58 12.48
CA LYS A 934 -67.11 -20.04 12.26
C LYS A 934 -67.11 -21.47 11.72
N PRO A 935 -68.05 -22.34 12.20
CA PRO A 935 -67.85 -23.76 12.19
C PRO A 935 -68.29 -24.49 10.90
N HIS A 936 -67.71 -25.68 10.76
CA HIS A 936 -68.01 -26.74 9.81
C HIS A 936 -69.50 -26.92 9.56
N GLU A 937 -69.97 -26.69 8.34
CA GLU A 937 -70.94 -27.53 7.62
C GLU A 937 -70.95 -27.22 6.12
N LYS A 938 -70.84 -28.30 5.32
CA LYS A 938 -70.92 -28.39 3.86
C LYS A 938 -69.53 -28.37 3.13
N ALA A 939 -68.96 -29.53 3.09
CA ALA A 939 -68.06 -29.91 2.01
C ALA A 939 -68.27 -31.36 1.69
N LYS A 940 -69.05 -31.60 0.70
CA LYS A 940 -69.07 -32.77 -0.16
C LYS A 940 -69.91 -32.40 -1.38
N GLU A 941 -69.14 -32.02 -2.43
CA GLU A 941 -69.55 -32.05 -3.83
C GLU A 941 -68.69 -31.06 -4.59
N GLU A 942 -67.67 -31.52 -5.20
CA GLU A 942 -67.02 -31.07 -6.42
C GLU A 942 -65.57 -31.54 -6.44
N LYS A 943 -65.41 -32.86 -6.49
CA LYS A 943 -64.29 -33.52 -7.06
C LYS A 943 -64.77 -34.33 -8.21
N GLU A 944 -64.82 -33.71 -9.38
CA GLU A 944 -64.81 -34.37 -10.69
C GLU A 944 -65.18 -33.28 -11.73
N MET A 945 -64.21 -32.68 -12.29
CA MET A 945 -64.13 -32.24 -13.70
C MET A 945 -63.00 -31.22 -13.90
N LYS A 946 -61.94 -31.75 -14.38
CA LYS A 946 -61.13 -31.27 -15.49
C LYS A 946 -59.69 -31.84 -15.43
N LYS A 947 -59.66 -33.12 -15.81
CA LYS A 947 -58.60 -33.60 -16.67
C LYS A 947 -59.13 -33.44 -18.07
N SER A 948 -58.37 -32.75 -18.90
CA SER A 948 -58.37 -32.60 -20.32
C SER A 948 -58.61 -31.15 -20.77
N THR A 949 -57.58 -30.44 -20.90
CA THR A 949 -57.04 -29.88 -22.17
C THR A 949 -55.65 -29.35 -21.89
#